data_4a200dcc485a244c7cddafbeed709128
#
_entry.id   4a200dcc485a244c7cddafbeed709128
#
_cell.length_a   1.000
_cell.length_b   1.000
_cell.length_c   1.000
_cell.angle_alpha   90.00
_cell.angle_beta   90.00
_cell.angle_gamma   90.00
#
_symmetry.space_group_name_H-M   'P 1'
#
loop_
_entity.id
_entity.type
_entity.pdbx_description
1 polymer ?
#
loop_
_entity_poly.entity_id
_entity_poly.type
_entity_poly.pdbx_seq_one_letter_code
_entity_poly.pdbx_strand_id
1 'polypeptide(L)'
;MARRPALLLFGVAFAVRMAYVAGLRGLLWFPVPLVDGASYFRLAHRIAGGDLLGGGEAFWQPPLYPYFLALLFRLFGERMIVVVTAQAALGALTCVLAARIGARLWGSRAGLVAGGIAAFYGPLIHFDAQPLVPVLHTALVTGGLLALLRAAGIGAPPPPRTGRSFWAAGLLWGLAAIATPNILLAVPAAAAWIALRRSGSRPLLAWIAGLALPVALVAGRNLLVAGEPVLVSSNGGINLYIGNNPDYDRTVRIRPGGEFERLAQEPENLGILGAAARSRWFTERAVAFWTGYPSPAARLFARKTLDLAAGREIPRNENVYDYRRVSTVLALLVWRAVVSFPFGVVAPLALAGAFLALRAGGAGEGSVAAAPGALLLLLTAASYAASIVLFFPTDRYRLPLVPIAALFAARLLADPRALRRPACAALCAAGLVLFNLDAARATESYPEEEALNRAYALRALGRSGEAIAEYERAFALNPNRLDAPNSLAVLAAERGDWQEAVTRYRQALEIDPGFVDLRRSLGEALLALGRREEARREWTVAAGLAPAAGLVFADLALLDLEEGALQPAEDRALAAVRARPDLPETHMALGLVSRALRRRDRALASFESAARLFPAGSTGRARATEWLERMRQRGPGPGPGPAHPGP
;
A
#
# COMPACT_ATOMS: atom_id res chain seq x y z
N MET A 1 -12.93 29.34 15.98
CA MET A 1 -11.57 29.54 16.55
C MET A 1 -10.94 30.75 15.88
N ALA A 2 -10.40 31.69 16.67
CA ALA A 2 -9.73 32.89 16.18
C ALA A 2 -8.44 32.53 15.40
N ARG A 3 -7.93 33.47 14.58
CA ARG A 3 -6.77 33.22 13.69
C ARG A 3 -5.48 32.96 14.46
N ARG A 4 -5.23 33.73 15.55
CA ARG A 4 -4.01 33.60 16.38
C ARG A 4 -3.86 32.21 17.04
N PRO A 5 -4.86 31.64 17.76
CA PRO A 5 -4.75 30.29 18.33
C PRO A 5 -4.56 29.20 17.28
N ALA A 6 -5.11 29.38 16.06
CA ALA A 6 -4.91 28.42 14.96
C ALA A 6 -3.46 28.41 14.49
N LEU A 7 -2.85 29.59 14.34
CA LEU A 7 -1.44 29.74 13.93
C LEU A 7 -0.48 29.19 14.99
N LEU A 8 -0.75 29.45 16.27
CA LEU A 8 0.04 28.89 17.37
C LEU A 8 -0.03 27.38 17.41
N LEU A 9 -1.23 26.81 17.29
CA LEU A 9 -1.41 25.35 17.23
C LEU A 9 -0.67 24.73 16.04
N PHE A 10 -0.76 25.35 14.85
CA PHE A 10 -0.01 24.92 13.68
C PHE A 10 1.50 24.97 13.96
N GLY A 11 2.01 26.07 14.47
CA GLY A 11 3.44 26.26 14.78
C GLY A 11 3.96 25.21 15.77
N VAL A 12 3.24 24.96 16.86
CA VAL A 12 3.59 23.95 17.86
C VAL A 12 3.55 22.54 17.24
N ALA A 13 2.46 22.18 16.54
CA ALA A 13 2.32 20.88 15.91
C ALA A 13 3.40 20.61 14.85
N PHE A 14 3.76 21.64 14.07
CA PHE A 14 4.83 21.56 13.08
C PHE A 14 6.21 21.43 13.76
N ALA A 15 6.48 22.23 14.78
CA ALA A 15 7.75 22.20 15.51
C ALA A 15 8.02 20.84 16.17
N VAL A 16 7.00 20.22 16.79
CA VAL A 16 7.14 18.87 17.38
C VAL A 16 7.47 17.83 16.31
N ARG A 17 6.83 17.89 15.14
CA ARG A 17 7.11 17.00 14.01
C ARG A 17 8.53 17.19 13.48
N MET A 18 8.95 18.44 13.32
CA MET A 18 10.32 18.74 12.87
C MET A 18 11.38 18.36 13.91
N ALA A 19 11.08 18.46 15.20
CA ALA A 19 11.95 17.95 16.27
C ALA A 19 12.08 16.41 16.17
N TYR A 20 10.99 15.70 15.88
CA TYR A 20 11.03 14.28 15.61
C TYR A 20 11.88 13.95 14.37
N VAL A 21 11.63 14.61 13.23
CA VAL A 21 12.40 14.47 11.99
C VAL A 21 13.89 14.74 12.22
N ALA A 22 14.24 15.75 13.02
CA ALA A 22 15.64 16.05 13.36
C ALA A 22 16.32 14.88 14.09
N GLY A 23 15.60 14.19 14.98
CA GLY A 23 16.10 13.00 15.65
C GLY A 23 16.33 11.80 14.71
N LEU A 24 15.59 11.74 13.60
CA LEU A 24 15.74 10.64 12.62
C LEU A 24 16.88 10.84 11.62
N ARG A 25 17.41 12.05 11.45
CA ARG A 25 18.45 12.37 10.45
C ARG A 25 19.73 11.55 10.61
N GLY A 26 20.02 11.10 11.83
CA GLY A 26 21.18 10.23 12.11
C GLY A 26 20.98 8.76 11.76
N LEU A 27 19.76 8.36 11.39
CA LEU A 27 19.47 6.98 11.01
C LEU A 27 19.91 6.73 9.56
N LEU A 28 20.58 5.62 9.35
CA LEU A 28 21.09 5.21 8.04
C LEU A 28 20.01 5.17 6.96
N TRP A 29 18.82 4.71 7.31
CA TRP A 29 17.71 4.53 6.38
C TRP A 29 16.82 5.77 6.20
N PHE A 30 17.05 6.85 6.95
CA PHE A 30 16.25 8.07 6.82
C PHE A 30 16.20 8.64 5.39
N PRO A 31 17.31 8.66 4.61
CA PRO A 31 17.27 9.17 3.24
C PRO A 31 16.67 8.19 2.23
N VAL A 32 16.44 6.93 2.61
CA VAL A 32 16.03 5.85 1.70
C VAL A 32 14.57 5.49 1.93
N PRO A 33 13.69 5.64 0.92
CA PRO A 33 12.34 5.12 1.02
C PRO A 33 12.36 3.60 1.00
N LEU A 34 11.73 2.97 2.00
CA LEU A 34 11.64 1.52 2.11
C LEU A 34 10.24 1.02 1.77
N VAL A 35 10.14 -0.24 1.39
CA VAL A 35 8.88 -0.98 1.23
C VAL A 35 7.87 -0.23 0.33
N ASP A 36 6.68 0.13 0.86
CA ASP A 36 5.65 0.90 0.13
C ASP A 36 6.19 2.26 -0.32
N GLY A 37 7.00 2.92 0.51
CA GLY A 37 7.65 4.19 0.20
C GLY A 37 8.49 4.12 -1.07
N ALA A 38 9.25 3.03 -1.27
CA ALA A 38 10.06 2.84 -2.46
C ALA A 38 9.21 2.74 -3.74
N SER A 39 8.05 2.06 -3.69
CA SER A 39 7.16 1.97 -4.84
C SER A 39 6.49 3.32 -5.16
N TYR A 40 6.11 4.10 -4.14
CA TYR A 40 5.60 5.46 -4.32
C TYR A 40 6.65 6.38 -4.94
N PHE A 41 7.89 6.31 -4.50
CA PHE A 41 8.99 7.12 -5.05
C PHE A 41 9.27 6.77 -6.51
N ARG A 42 9.34 5.47 -6.87
CA ARG A 42 9.51 5.06 -8.27
C ARG A 42 8.42 5.60 -9.19
N LEU A 43 7.15 5.49 -8.77
CA LEU A 43 6.04 6.04 -9.55
C LEU A 43 6.08 7.57 -9.61
N ALA A 44 6.39 8.23 -8.50
CA ALA A 44 6.52 9.69 -8.44
C ALA A 44 7.67 10.21 -9.31
N HIS A 45 8.81 9.53 -9.32
CA HIS A 45 9.95 9.84 -10.19
C HIS A 45 9.57 9.77 -11.68
N ARG A 46 8.87 8.70 -12.08
CA ARG A 46 8.34 8.53 -13.45
C ARG A 46 7.40 9.69 -13.83
N ILE A 47 6.44 10.01 -12.96
CA ILE A 47 5.48 11.11 -13.18
C ILE A 47 6.21 12.47 -13.26
N ALA A 48 7.15 12.74 -12.35
CA ALA A 48 7.95 13.96 -12.35
C ALA A 48 8.82 14.08 -13.61
N GLY A 49 9.29 12.96 -14.17
CA GLY A 49 10.04 12.87 -15.42
C GLY A 49 9.21 13.11 -16.69
N GLY A 50 7.87 13.29 -16.56
CA GLY A 50 6.99 13.65 -17.69
C GLY A 50 5.99 12.56 -18.10
N ASP A 51 6.08 11.33 -17.57
CA ASP A 51 5.05 10.32 -17.77
C ASP A 51 3.86 10.58 -16.84
N LEU A 52 3.04 11.56 -17.21
CA LEU A 52 1.90 11.98 -16.40
C LEU A 52 0.84 10.88 -16.21
N LEU A 53 0.84 9.86 -17.06
CA LEU A 53 -0.07 8.72 -16.91
C LEU A 53 0.47 7.68 -15.95
N GLY A 54 1.75 7.73 -15.59
CA GLY A 54 2.35 6.82 -14.62
C GLY A 54 2.48 5.37 -15.10
N GLY A 55 2.76 5.19 -16.40
CA GLY A 55 2.97 3.89 -17.03
C GLY A 55 1.77 3.34 -17.79
N GLY A 56 1.94 2.15 -18.39
CA GLY A 56 0.96 1.48 -19.27
C GLY A 56 -0.02 0.53 -18.56
N GLU A 57 0.10 0.34 -17.25
CA GLU A 57 -0.71 -0.59 -16.48
C GLU A 57 -1.74 0.13 -15.59
N ALA A 58 -2.77 -0.57 -15.14
CA ALA A 58 -3.65 -0.07 -14.10
C ALA A 58 -2.86 0.18 -12.80
N PHE A 59 -3.21 1.23 -12.08
CA PHE A 59 -2.52 1.54 -10.83
C PHE A 59 -2.60 0.37 -9.85
N TRP A 60 -1.43 -0.12 -9.42
CA TRP A 60 -1.33 -1.13 -8.36
C TRP A 60 -1.74 -0.56 -7.00
N GLN A 61 -1.22 0.61 -6.64
CA GLN A 61 -1.55 1.34 -5.41
C GLN A 61 -2.33 2.62 -5.76
N PRO A 62 -3.14 3.17 -4.81
CA PRO A 62 -3.87 4.41 -5.03
C PRO A 62 -2.94 5.56 -5.43
N PRO A 63 -3.27 6.32 -6.51
CA PRO A 63 -2.29 7.17 -7.19
C PRO A 63 -2.07 8.55 -6.57
N LEU A 64 -2.96 9.08 -5.72
CA LEU A 64 -2.87 10.47 -5.28
C LEU A 64 -1.55 10.79 -4.57
N TYR A 65 -1.05 9.86 -3.76
CA TYR A 65 0.18 10.09 -3.01
C TYR A 65 1.42 10.14 -3.93
N PRO A 66 1.63 9.24 -4.90
CA PRO A 66 2.65 9.40 -5.93
C PRO A 66 2.57 10.73 -6.70
N TYR A 67 1.38 11.20 -7.06
CA TYR A 67 1.23 12.52 -7.70
C TYR A 67 1.61 13.67 -6.76
N PHE A 68 1.27 13.58 -5.47
CA PHE A 68 1.72 14.54 -4.46
C PHE A 68 3.26 14.57 -4.36
N LEU A 69 3.91 13.41 -4.31
CA LEU A 69 5.37 13.31 -4.31
C LEU A 69 5.98 13.86 -5.60
N ALA A 70 5.41 13.51 -6.75
CA ALA A 70 5.88 14.01 -8.06
C ALA A 70 5.85 15.55 -8.15
N LEU A 71 4.80 16.18 -7.60
CA LEU A 71 4.73 17.63 -7.48
C LEU A 71 5.89 18.19 -6.64
N LEU A 72 6.16 17.57 -5.49
CA LEU A 72 7.29 17.98 -4.63
C LEU A 72 8.64 17.80 -5.34
N PHE A 73 8.83 16.67 -6.04
CA PHE A 73 10.07 16.38 -6.77
C PHE A 73 10.31 17.40 -7.90
N ARG A 74 9.26 17.78 -8.60
CA ARG A 74 9.35 18.77 -9.68
C ARG A 74 9.64 20.18 -9.19
N LEU A 75 9.14 20.55 -8.00
CA LEU A 75 9.32 21.89 -7.45
C LEU A 75 10.60 22.04 -6.64
N PHE A 76 11.02 21.00 -5.90
CA PHE A 76 12.08 21.10 -4.89
C PHE A 76 13.17 20.03 -5.03
N GLY A 77 13.07 19.16 -6.04
CA GLY A 77 13.95 18.01 -6.23
C GLY A 77 13.58 16.81 -5.36
N GLU A 78 14.08 15.64 -5.76
CA GLU A 78 13.84 14.36 -5.08
C GLU A 78 14.69 14.24 -3.82
N ARG A 79 14.19 14.77 -2.71
CA ARG A 79 14.87 14.74 -1.40
C ARG A 79 13.89 14.38 -0.29
N MET A 80 14.24 13.38 0.52
CA MET A 80 13.42 12.91 1.64
C MET A 80 13.03 14.04 2.59
N ILE A 81 13.96 14.95 2.89
CA ILE A 81 13.68 16.08 3.81
C ILE A 81 12.57 16.99 3.30
N VAL A 82 12.44 17.17 1.98
CA VAL A 82 11.34 17.94 1.38
C VAL A 82 10.01 17.23 1.62
N VAL A 83 9.98 15.91 1.37
CA VAL A 83 8.79 15.09 1.57
C VAL A 83 8.31 15.16 3.02
N VAL A 84 9.18 14.84 3.97
CA VAL A 84 8.79 14.80 5.40
C VAL A 84 8.45 16.19 5.96
N THR A 85 9.05 17.26 5.42
CA THR A 85 8.69 18.64 5.81
C THR A 85 7.29 19.01 5.32
N ALA A 86 6.96 18.67 4.07
CA ALA A 86 5.62 18.87 3.50
C ALA A 86 4.57 18.06 4.27
N GLN A 87 4.88 16.82 4.63
CA GLN A 87 4.03 15.96 5.44
C GLN A 87 3.86 16.48 6.87
N ALA A 88 4.92 16.98 7.50
CA ALA A 88 4.83 17.63 8.81
C ALA A 88 3.88 18.85 8.78
N ALA A 89 3.90 19.63 7.69
CA ALA A 89 2.97 20.74 7.51
C ALA A 89 1.52 20.25 7.32
N LEU A 90 1.29 19.14 6.58
CA LEU A 90 -0.04 18.52 6.44
C LEU A 90 -0.55 17.96 7.78
N GLY A 91 0.32 17.31 8.57
CA GLY A 91 -0.03 16.83 9.91
C GLY A 91 -0.37 17.98 10.87
N ALA A 92 0.39 19.08 10.82
CA ALA A 92 0.06 20.29 11.59
C ALA A 92 -1.26 20.94 11.12
N LEU A 93 -1.54 20.93 9.81
CA LEU A 93 -2.82 21.37 9.27
C LEU A 93 -3.97 20.49 9.76
N THR A 94 -3.78 19.18 9.84
CA THR A 94 -4.77 18.24 10.38
C THR A 94 -5.15 18.58 11.82
N CYS A 95 -4.18 18.95 12.67
CA CYS A 95 -4.44 19.40 14.03
C CYS A 95 -5.30 20.67 14.06
N VAL A 96 -5.04 21.63 13.18
CA VAL A 96 -5.85 22.86 13.04
C VAL A 96 -7.25 22.56 12.51
N LEU A 97 -7.39 21.63 11.55
CA LEU A 97 -8.70 21.21 11.02
C LEU A 97 -9.55 20.55 12.13
N ALA A 98 -8.97 19.65 12.92
CA ALA A 98 -9.63 19.04 14.07
C ALA A 98 -10.05 20.12 15.09
N ALA A 99 -9.15 21.06 15.41
CA ALA A 99 -9.47 22.18 16.29
C ALA A 99 -10.63 23.02 15.77
N ARG A 100 -10.71 23.28 14.46
CA ARG A 100 -11.82 24.03 13.86
C ARG A 100 -13.14 23.26 13.89
N ILE A 101 -13.12 21.93 13.72
CA ILE A 101 -14.31 21.09 13.89
C ILE A 101 -14.78 21.15 15.34
N GLY A 102 -13.90 20.92 16.31
CA GLY A 102 -14.24 20.95 17.73
C GLY A 102 -14.77 22.32 18.17
N ALA A 103 -14.14 23.41 17.71
CA ALA A 103 -14.59 24.76 17.99
C ALA A 103 -15.98 25.07 17.41
N ARG A 104 -16.27 24.50 16.25
CA ARG A 104 -17.57 24.65 15.58
C ARG A 104 -18.68 23.88 16.27
N LEU A 105 -18.38 22.69 16.79
CA LEU A 105 -19.36 21.83 17.44
C LEU A 105 -19.57 22.14 18.93
N TRP A 106 -18.49 22.40 19.66
CA TRP A 106 -18.51 22.44 21.14
C TRP A 106 -17.74 23.61 21.73
N GLY A 107 -17.40 24.62 20.93
CA GLY A 107 -16.74 25.82 21.37
C GLY A 107 -15.21 25.77 21.34
N SER A 108 -14.58 26.94 21.47
CA SER A 108 -13.13 27.13 21.25
C SER A 108 -12.24 26.28 22.17
N ARG A 109 -12.68 26.06 23.44
CA ARG A 109 -11.95 25.21 24.38
C ARG A 109 -11.86 23.78 23.92
N ALA A 110 -13.00 23.17 23.52
CA ALA A 110 -13.03 21.83 22.96
C ALA A 110 -12.19 21.73 21.67
N GLY A 111 -12.25 22.76 20.81
CA GLY A 111 -11.41 22.82 19.62
C GLY A 111 -9.92 22.79 19.93
N LEU A 112 -9.44 23.61 20.86
CA LEU A 112 -8.01 23.64 21.24
C LEU A 112 -7.56 22.31 21.85
N VAL A 113 -8.38 21.69 22.70
CA VAL A 113 -8.09 20.38 23.28
C VAL A 113 -8.00 19.31 22.20
N ALA A 114 -8.94 19.27 21.24
CA ALA A 114 -8.91 18.31 20.14
C ALA A 114 -7.65 18.46 19.27
N GLY A 115 -7.33 19.71 18.89
CA GLY A 115 -6.11 19.99 18.13
C GLY A 115 -4.84 19.66 18.92
N GLY A 116 -4.83 19.92 20.24
CA GLY A 116 -3.71 19.57 21.12
C GLY A 116 -3.50 18.05 21.22
N ILE A 117 -4.57 17.26 21.41
CA ILE A 117 -4.47 15.80 21.42
C ILE A 117 -3.87 15.31 20.08
N ALA A 118 -4.34 15.82 18.95
CA ALA A 118 -3.82 15.45 17.64
C ALA A 118 -2.36 15.91 17.42
N ALA A 119 -1.97 17.08 17.99
CA ALA A 119 -0.62 17.61 17.86
C ALA A 119 0.43 16.75 18.58
N PHE A 120 0.06 16.16 19.72
CA PHE A 120 0.93 15.33 20.55
C PHE A 120 0.60 13.82 20.46
N TYR A 121 -0.15 13.40 19.46
CA TYR A 121 -0.42 11.98 19.24
C TYR A 121 0.77 11.32 18.53
N GLY A 122 1.57 10.55 19.28
CA GLY A 122 2.84 9.99 18.81
C GLY A 122 2.80 9.26 17.48
N PRO A 123 1.85 8.32 17.23
CA PRO A 123 1.74 7.65 15.92
C PRO A 123 1.45 8.61 14.76
N LEU A 124 0.66 9.68 14.92
CA LEU A 124 0.50 10.69 13.87
C LEU A 124 1.84 11.36 13.53
N ILE A 125 2.63 11.74 14.56
CA ILE A 125 3.95 12.36 14.39
C ILE A 125 4.90 11.39 13.66
N HIS A 126 4.89 10.11 14.03
CA HIS A 126 5.72 9.07 13.43
C HIS A 126 5.43 8.91 11.94
N PHE A 127 4.15 8.70 11.60
CA PHE A 127 3.77 8.48 10.20
C PHE A 127 3.84 9.76 9.34
N ASP A 128 3.81 10.95 9.94
CA ASP A 128 4.08 12.20 9.22
C ASP A 128 5.56 12.29 8.76
N ALA A 129 6.47 11.53 9.38
CA ALA A 129 7.87 11.43 8.97
C ALA A 129 8.18 10.23 8.07
N GLN A 130 7.20 9.39 7.77
CA GLN A 130 7.34 8.26 6.85
C GLN A 130 6.79 8.63 5.46
N PRO A 131 7.44 8.25 4.34
CA PRO A 131 6.95 8.57 3.00
C PRO A 131 5.76 7.66 2.63
N LEU A 132 4.64 7.84 3.34
CA LEU A 132 3.44 7.01 3.26
C LEU A 132 2.16 7.85 3.14
N VAL A 133 1.11 7.23 2.62
CA VAL A 133 -0.20 7.86 2.35
C VAL A 133 -0.93 8.41 3.57
N PRO A 134 -0.84 7.84 4.80
CA PRO A 134 -1.75 8.17 5.89
C PRO A 134 -1.85 9.66 6.24
N VAL A 135 -0.75 10.41 6.16
CA VAL A 135 -0.78 11.85 6.47
C VAL A 135 -1.69 12.62 5.51
N LEU A 136 -1.54 12.39 4.21
CA LEU A 136 -2.35 13.04 3.18
C LEU A 136 -3.83 12.64 3.29
N HIS A 137 -4.09 11.35 3.46
CA HIS A 137 -5.43 10.81 3.63
C HIS A 137 -6.13 11.37 4.87
N THR A 138 -5.46 11.38 6.03
CA THR A 138 -6.01 11.91 7.28
C THR A 138 -6.34 13.41 7.17
N ALA A 139 -5.48 14.19 6.52
CA ALA A 139 -5.72 15.61 6.26
C ALA A 139 -6.96 15.82 5.36
N LEU A 140 -7.08 15.03 4.29
CA LEU A 140 -8.22 15.10 3.36
C LEU A 140 -9.55 14.68 4.01
N VAL A 141 -9.56 13.60 4.80
CA VAL A 141 -10.74 13.15 5.55
C VAL A 141 -11.18 14.22 6.54
N THR A 142 -10.24 14.73 7.36
CA THR A 142 -10.53 15.76 8.36
C THR A 142 -11.00 17.07 7.71
N GLY A 143 -10.36 17.46 6.60
CA GLY A 143 -10.75 18.62 5.81
C GLY A 143 -12.12 18.47 5.15
N GLY A 144 -12.40 17.29 4.61
CA GLY A 144 -13.68 16.92 4.02
C GLY A 144 -14.84 16.94 5.03
N LEU A 145 -14.60 16.43 6.23
CA LEU A 145 -15.56 16.52 7.35
C LEU A 145 -15.83 17.99 7.74
N LEU A 146 -14.80 18.81 7.89
CA LEU A 146 -14.98 20.23 8.18
C LEU A 146 -15.76 20.94 7.06
N ALA A 147 -15.43 20.66 5.80
CA ALA A 147 -16.09 21.24 4.65
C ALA A 147 -17.59 20.84 4.60
N LEU A 148 -17.88 19.56 4.87
CA LEU A 148 -19.26 19.05 4.88
C LEU A 148 -20.08 19.66 6.04
N LEU A 149 -19.52 19.76 7.24
CA LEU A 149 -20.16 20.43 8.38
C LEU A 149 -20.46 21.92 8.09
N ARG A 150 -19.55 22.60 7.39
CA ARG A 150 -19.74 24.00 6.96
C ARG A 150 -20.83 24.12 5.90
N ALA A 151 -20.80 23.28 4.88
CA ALA A 151 -21.80 23.27 3.82
C ALA A 151 -23.22 22.99 4.36
N ALA A 152 -23.31 22.12 5.38
CA ALA A 152 -24.55 21.80 6.06
C ALA A 152 -25.03 22.83 7.08
N GLY A 153 -24.27 23.89 7.36
CA GLY A 153 -24.62 24.92 8.33
C GLY A 153 -24.56 24.46 9.79
N ILE A 154 -23.80 23.41 10.10
CA ILE A 154 -23.68 22.91 11.48
C ILE A 154 -22.82 23.86 12.30
N GLY A 155 -23.33 24.36 13.44
CA GLY A 155 -22.64 25.25 14.38
C GLY A 155 -22.40 26.70 13.88
N ALA A 156 -22.82 27.06 12.68
CA ALA A 156 -22.85 28.42 12.15
C ALA A 156 -23.65 28.42 10.82
N PRO A 157 -24.20 29.57 10.36
CA PRO A 157 -24.95 29.64 9.12
C PRO A 157 -24.19 29.05 7.92
N PRO A 158 -24.89 28.41 6.96
CA PRO A 158 -24.28 27.89 5.76
C PRO A 158 -23.78 29.02 4.86
N PRO A 159 -22.76 28.78 4.02
CA PRO A 159 -22.27 29.77 3.08
C PRO A 159 -23.33 30.08 2.00
N PRO A 160 -23.28 31.29 1.38
CA PRO A 160 -24.31 31.75 0.43
C PRO A 160 -24.48 30.82 -0.80
N ARG A 161 -23.40 30.18 -1.24
CA ARG A 161 -23.37 29.26 -2.41
C ARG A 161 -23.32 27.79 -1.94
N THR A 162 -24.38 27.32 -1.31
CA THR A 162 -24.46 26.00 -0.67
C THR A 162 -24.07 24.83 -1.61
N GLY A 163 -24.52 24.83 -2.86
CA GLY A 163 -24.19 23.78 -3.84
C GLY A 163 -22.69 23.65 -4.10
N ARG A 164 -21.99 24.79 -4.30
CA ARG A 164 -20.51 24.78 -4.48
C ARG A 164 -19.78 24.27 -3.25
N SER A 165 -20.29 24.54 -2.05
CA SER A 165 -19.70 24.12 -0.80
C SER A 165 -19.85 22.61 -0.60
N PHE A 166 -20.98 22.01 -0.99
CA PHE A 166 -21.16 20.56 -0.99
C PHE A 166 -20.28 19.88 -2.04
N TRP A 167 -20.16 20.48 -3.24
CA TRP A 167 -19.26 19.98 -4.27
C TRP A 167 -17.79 19.97 -3.80
N ALA A 168 -17.34 21.04 -3.19
CA ALA A 168 -15.96 21.12 -2.65
C ALA A 168 -15.74 20.10 -1.52
N ALA A 169 -16.73 19.87 -0.64
CA ALA A 169 -16.67 18.81 0.36
C ALA A 169 -16.58 17.41 -0.28
N GLY A 170 -17.38 17.16 -1.34
CA GLY A 170 -17.33 15.94 -2.12
C GLY A 170 -15.97 15.74 -2.80
N LEU A 171 -15.40 16.81 -3.38
CA LEU A 171 -14.07 16.76 -4.00
C LEU A 171 -12.98 16.30 -3.00
N LEU A 172 -12.99 16.82 -1.77
CA LEU A 172 -12.05 16.38 -0.73
C LEU A 172 -12.24 14.90 -0.38
N TRP A 173 -13.48 14.41 -0.35
CA TRP A 173 -13.76 12.98 -0.14
C TRP A 173 -13.33 12.12 -1.33
N GLY A 174 -13.51 12.60 -2.55
CA GLY A 174 -13.03 11.92 -3.77
C GLY A 174 -11.50 11.86 -3.83
N LEU A 175 -10.82 12.94 -3.46
CA LEU A 175 -9.36 12.94 -3.30
C LEU A 175 -8.91 11.98 -2.19
N ALA A 176 -9.64 11.93 -1.05
CA ALA A 176 -9.36 10.95 -0.01
C ALA A 176 -9.56 9.50 -0.52
N ALA A 177 -10.56 9.27 -1.38
CA ALA A 177 -10.83 7.94 -1.95
C ALA A 177 -9.72 7.47 -2.91
N ILE A 178 -9.15 8.37 -3.72
CA ILE A 178 -8.02 8.03 -4.59
C ILE A 178 -6.65 8.08 -3.86
N ALA A 179 -6.63 8.47 -2.58
CA ALA A 179 -5.49 8.29 -1.67
C ALA A 179 -5.59 6.94 -0.93
N THR A 180 -6.78 6.62 -0.40
CA THR A 180 -7.06 5.34 0.28
C THR A 180 -8.54 5.00 0.10
N PRO A 181 -8.89 3.98 -0.70
CA PRO A 181 -10.29 3.66 -1.06
C PRO A 181 -11.20 3.28 0.12
N ASN A 182 -10.64 2.95 1.28
CA ASN A 182 -11.39 2.58 2.48
C ASN A 182 -12.47 3.60 2.87
N ILE A 183 -12.25 4.89 2.60
CA ILE A 183 -13.23 5.95 2.88
C ILE A 183 -14.54 5.78 2.07
N LEU A 184 -14.51 5.03 0.97
CA LEU A 184 -15.69 4.76 0.16
C LEU A 184 -16.79 4.01 0.95
N LEU A 185 -16.41 3.21 1.97
CA LEU A 185 -17.39 2.58 2.86
C LEU A 185 -18.15 3.59 3.72
N ALA A 186 -17.61 4.79 3.93
CA ALA A 186 -18.30 5.85 4.67
C ALA A 186 -19.24 6.70 3.77
N VAL A 187 -19.15 6.54 2.44
CA VAL A 187 -19.96 7.32 1.48
C VAL A 187 -21.46 7.11 1.66
N PRO A 188 -21.99 5.87 1.77
CA PRO A 188 -23.42 5.67 1.98
C PRO A 188 -23.94 6.35 3.25
N ALA A 189 -23.20 6.26 4.35
CA ALA A 189 -23.57 6.87 5.61
C ALA A 189 -23.55 8.41 5.55
N ALA A 190 -22.55 9.00 4.90
CA ALA A 190 -22.48 10.45 4.68
C ALA A 190 -23.58 10.93 3.72
N ALA A 191 -23.89 10.18 2.65
CA ALA A 191 -24.98 10.45 1.72
C ALA A 191 -26.34 10.44 2.41
N ALA A 192 -26.61 9.39 3.21
CA ALA A 192 -27.83 9.30 4.02
C ALA A 192 -27.95 10.47 4.99
N TRP A 193 -26.83 10.84 5.67
CA TRP A 193 -26.81 11.98 6.58
C TRP A 193 -27.15 13.31 5.86
N ILE A 194 -26.62 13.53 4.64
CA ILE A 194 -26.92 14.71 3.82
C ILE A 194 -28.41 14.70 3.42
N ALA A 195 -28.92 13.56 2.92
CA ALA A 195 -30.30 13.41 2.45
C ALA A 195 -31.32 13.67 3.56
N LEU A 196 -31.09 13.12 4.77
CA LEU A 196 -31.99 13.27 5.92
C LEU A 196 -32.04 14.71 6.48
N ARG A 197 -31.03 15.52 6.19
CA ARG A 197 -30.92 16.88 6.74
C ARG A 197 -31.38 18.00 5.81
N ARG A 198 -31.55 17.72 4.53
CA ARG A 198 -31.80 18.76 3.53
C ARG A 198 -33.07 18.45 2.72
N SER A 199 -33.93 19.46 2.61
CA SER A 199 -35.04 19.42 1.69
C SER A 199 -34.52 19.54 0.24
N GLY A 200 -34.48 18.43 -0.49
CA GLY A 200 -34.11 18.40 -1.90
C GLY A 200 -32.79 17.69 -2.21
N SER A 201 -32.68 17.23 -3.46
CA SER A 201 -31.57 16.40 -3.98
C SER A 201 -30.28 17.18 -4.33
N ARG A 202 -30.36 18.50 -4.59
CA ARG A 202 -29.25 19.31 -5.07
C ARG A 202 -27.97 19.25 -4.22
N PRO A 203 -28.02 19.36 -2.88
CA PRO A 203 -26.83 19.23 -2.03
C PRO A 203 -26.17 17.87 -2.14
N LEU A 204 -26.96 16.80 -2.14
CA LEU A 204 -26.49 15.42 -2.29
C LEU A 204 -25.84 15.20 -3.66
N LEU A 205 -26.52 15.61 -4.74
CA LEU A 205 -26.00 15.49 -6.10
C LEU A 205 -24.70 16.28 -6.28
N ALA A 206 -24.62 17.50 -5.73
CA ALA A 206 -23.40 18.30 -5.78
C ALA A 206 -22.23 17.61 -5.03
N TRP A 207 -22.50 17.03 -3.86
CA TRP A 207 -21.49 16.30 -3.10
C TRP A 207 -21.04 15.03 -3.82
N ILE A 208 -21.99 14.25 -4.39
CA ILE A 208 -21.67 13.05 -5.19
C ILE A 208 -20.84 13.43 -6.44
N ALA A 209 -21.23 14.49 -7.13
CA ALA A 209 -20.47 14.95 -8.31
C ALA A 209 -19.02 15.36 -7.96
N GLY A 210 -18.83 16.05 -6.84
CA GLY A 210 -17.49 16.38 -6.35
C GLY A 210 -16.67 15.14 -6.00
N LEU A 211 -17.28 14.16 -5.32
CA LEU A 211 -16.63 12.90 -4.96
C LEU A 211 -16.30 12.05 -6.20
N ALA A 212 -17.22 11.98 -7.14
CA ALA A 212 -17.07 11.13 -8.33
C ALA A 212 -15.97 11.64 -9.26
N LEU A 213 -15.71 12.95 -9.33
CA LEU A 213 -14.76 13.52 -10.27
C LEU A 213 -13.34 12.92 -10.16
N PRO A 214 -12.64 12.93 -9.01
CA PRO A 214 -11.32 12.32 -8.92
C PRO A 214 -11.34 10.81 -9.18
N VAL A 215 -12.37 10.12 -8.69
CA VAL A 215 -12.51 8.66 -8.86
C VAL A 215 -12.70 8.31 -10.34
N ALA A 216 -13.57 9.06 -11.04
CA ALA A 216 -13.82 8.85 -12.47
C ALA A 216 -12.58 9.15 -13.34
N LEU A 217 -11.79 10.17 -12.99
CA LEU A 217 -10.52 10.47 -13.67
C LEU A 217 -9.54 9.32 -13.55
N VAL A 218 -9.39 8.73 -12.36
CA VAL A 218 -8.51 7.58 -12.14
C VAL A 218 -9.04 6.33 -12.83
N ALA A 219 -10.33 6.03 -12.70
CA ALA A 219 -10.95 4.89 -13.38
C ALA A 219 -10.87 5.01 -14.91
N GLY A 220 -11.15 6.21 -15.45
CA GLY A 220 -11.02 6.51 -16.88
C GLY A 220 -9.57 6.33 -17.37
N ARG A 221 -8.58 6.80 -16.62
CA ARG A 221 -7.16 6.56 -16.92
C ARG A 221 -6.84 5.07 -16.94
N ASN A 222 -7.25 4.31 -15.91
CA ASN A 222 -6.99 2.87 -15.87
C ASN A 222 -7.62 2.14 -17.07
N LEU A 223 -8.83 2.50 -17.44
CA LEU A 223 -9.50 1.93 -18.62
C LEU A 223 -8.81 2.32 -19.93
N LEU A 224 -8.43 3.59 -20.11
CA LEU A 224 -7.82 4.08 -21.34
C LEU A 224 -6.39 3.56 -21.55
N VAL A 225 -5.61 3.42 -20.47
CA VAL A 225 -4.19 3.07 -20.54
C VAL A 225 -3.97 1.56 -20.45
N ALA A 226 -4.68 0.88 -19.56
CA ALA A 226 -4.52 -0.55 -19.32
C ALA A 226 -5.60 -1.41 -19.98
N GLY A 227 -6.68 -0.81 -20.52
CA GLY A 227 -7.82 -1.55 -21.03
C GLY A 227 -8.65 -2.26 -19.94
N GLU A 228 -8.43 -1.93 -18.66
CA GLU A 228 -8.99 -2.67 -17.53
C GLU A 228 -9.91 -1.81 -16.65
N PRO A 229 -11.08 -2.34 -16.24
CA PRO A 229 -12.04 -1.62 -15.40
C PRO A 229 -11.61 -1.64 -13.92
N VAL A 230 -10.51 -0.97 -13.59
CA VAL A 230 -10.02 -0.81 -12.21
C VAL A 230 -10.43 0.57 -11.70
N LEU A 231 -11.26 0.61 -10.63
CA LEU A 231 -11.85 1.86 -10.12
C LEU A 231 -10.79 2.85 -9.61
N VAL A 232 -9.89 2.39 -8.73
CA VAL A 232 -8.80 3.23 -8.16
C VAL A 232 -7.47 2.51 -8.29
N SER A 233 -7.35 1.30 -7.72
CA SER A 233 -6.13 0.50 -7.70
C SER A 233 -6.47 -0.99 -7.67
N SER A 234 -5.55 -1.82 -8.16
CA SER A 234 -5.78 -3.26 -8.31
C SER A 234 -5.40 -4.10 -7.09
N ASN A 235 -4.71 -3.52 -6.10
CA ASN A 235 -4.28 -4.25 -4.90
C ASN A 235 -5.39 -4.54 -3.88
N GLY A 236 -6.63 -4.14 -4.16
CA GLY A 236 -7.77 -4.34 -3.25
C GLY A 236 -8.05 -5.81 -2.96
N GLY A 237 -8.05 -6.66 -3.99
CA GLY A 237 -8.34 -8.09 -3.86
C GLY A 237 -7.32 -8.84 -3.01
N ILE A 238 -6.02 -8.64 -3.27
CA ILE A 238 -4.96 -9.30 -2.49
C ILE A 238 -4.98 -8.84 -1.03
N ASN A 239 -5.21 -7.55 -0.75
CA ASN A 239 -5.33 -7.05 0.61
C ASN A 239 -6.57 -7.63 1.31
N LEU A 240 -7.69 -7.80 0.60
CA LEU A 240 -8.87 -8.46 1.14
C LEU A 240 -8.56 -9.91 1.50
N TYR A 241 -7.87 -10.64 0.61
CA TYR A 241 -7.47 -12.03 0.84
C TYR A 241 -6.48 -12.16 2.01
N ILE A 242 -5.46 -11.31 2.09
CA ILE A 242 -4.51 -11.28 3.23
C ILE A 242 -5.26 -11.17 4.57
N GLY A 243 -6.32 -10.38 4.60
CA GLY A 243 -7.14 -10.19 5.80
C GLY A 243 -8.21 -11.25 6.02
N ASN A 244 -8.49 -12.14 5.05
CA ASN A 244 -9.66 -13.03 5.10
C ASN A 244 -9.36 -14.37 4.41
N ASN A 245 -8.65 -15.23 5.12
CA ASN A 245 -8.30 -16.59 4.68
C ASN A 245 -8.05 -17.49 5.90
N PRO A 246 -7.99 -18.82 5.73
CA PRO A 246 -7.73 -19.74 6.84
C PRO A 246 -6.39 -19.51 7.56
N ASP A 247 -5.37 -19.04 6.80
CA ASP A 247 -4.01 -18.82 7.32
C ASP A 247 -3.76 -17.35 7.68
N TYR A 248 -4.78 -16.65 8.19
CA TYR A 248 -4.72 -15.22 8.50
C TYR A 248 -3.47 -14.83 9.31
N ASP A 249 -3.11 -15.63 10.32
CA ASP A 249 -1.98 -15.34 11.20
C ASP A 249 -0.63 -15.30 10.45
N ARG A 250 -0.50 -16.09 9.40
CA ARG A 250 0.65 -16.07 8.50
C ARG A 250 0.53 -14.93 7.50
N THR A 251 -0.59 -14.84 6.79
CA THR A 251 -0.73 -13.91 5.66
C THR A 251 -0.69 -12.44 6.08
N VAL A 252 -1.25 -12.09 7.26
CA VAL A 252 -1.19 -10.73 7.79
C VAL A 252 0.23 -10.30 8.16
N ARG A 253 1.14 -11.25 8.38
CA ARG A 253 2.55 -11.02 8.69
C ARG A 253 3.43 -10.95 7.44
N ILE A 254 2.94 -11.34 6.27
CA ILE A 254 3.68 -11.22 5.01
C ILE A 254 4.07 -9.76 4.78
N ARG A 255 5.36 -9.53 4.59
CA ARG A 255 5.95 -8.22 4.30
C ARG A 255 6.24 -8.08 2.81
N PRO A 256 6.32 -6.86 2.28
CA PRO A 256 6.84 -6.66 0.92
C PRO A 256 8.25 -7.24 0.80
N GLY A 257 8.43 -8.13 -0.17
CA GLY A 257 9.61 -8.95 -0.41
C GLY A 257 9.21 -10.24 -1.10
N GLY A 258 10.07 -11.25 -1.04
CA GLY A 258 9.87 -12.53 -1.73
C GLY A 258 8.56 -13.23 -1.39
N GLU A 259 8.16 -13.27 -0.11
CA GLU A 259 6.88 -13.88 0.27
C GLU A 259 5.66 -13.15 -0.31
N PHE A 260 5.70 -11.81 -0.35
CA PHE A 260 4.61 -11.03 -0.93
C PHE A 260 4.56 -11.22 -2.46
N GLU A 261 5.71 -11.20 -3.11
CA GLU A 261 5.83 -11.41 -4.56
C GLU A 261 5.29 -12.78 -4.94
N ARG A 262 5.67 -13.82 -4.20
CA ARG A 262 5.12 -15.17 -4.39
C ARG A 262 3.59 -15.19 -4.30
N LEU A 263 3.01 -14.61 -3.24
CA LEU A 263 1.56 -14.53 -3.09
C LEU A 263 0.92 -13.75 -4.25
N ALA A 264 1.50 -12.62 -4.64
CA ALA A 264 0.97 -11.78 -5.70
C ALA A 264 1.01 -12.45 -7.08
N GLN A 265 1.95 -13.37 -7.31
CA GLN A 265 2.14 -14.12 -8.55
C GLN A 265 1.26 -15.39 -8.65
N GLU A 266 0.66 -15.86 -7.55
CA GLU A 266 -0.19 -17.08 -7.60
C GLU A 266 -1.19 -17.08 -8.76
N PRO A 267 -1.99 -16.01 -9.00
CA PRO A 267 -2.91 -16.01 -10.15
C PRO A 267 -2.19 -16.00 -11.51
N GLU A 268 -1.03 -15.33 -11.62
CA GLU A 268 -0.25 -15.32 -12.86
C GLU A 268 0.28 -16.71 -13.22
N ASN A 269 0.74 -17.46 -12.22
CA ASN A 269 1.19 -18.84 -12.35
C ASN A 269 0.07 -19.79 -12.83
N LEU A 270 -1.19 -19.39 -12.62
CA LEU A 270 -2.39 -20.08 -13.11
C LEU A 270 -2.89 -19.52 -14.46
N GLY A 271 -2.19 -18.58 -15.07
CA GLY A 271 -2.56 -17.96 -16.35
C GLY A 271 -3.63 -16.86 -16.22
N ILE A 272 -3.89 -16.37 -15.01
CA ILE A 272 -4.81 -15.25 -14.78
C ILE A 272 -4.01 -13.97 -14.92
N LEU A 273 -4.05 -13.40 -16.11
CA LEU A 273 -3.35 -12.18 -16.48
C LEU A 273 -4.28 -10.97 -16.31
N GLY A 274 -3.68 -9.80 -16.18
CA GLY A 274 -4.42 -8.54 -16.03
C GLY A 274 -4.75 -8.20 -14.55
N ALA A 275 -4.62 -6.93 -14.22
CA ALA A 275 -4.72 -6.42 -12.85
C ALA A 275 -6.12 -6.62 -12.25
N ALA A 276 -7.17 -6.40 -13.05
CA ALA A 276 -8.56 -6.58 -12.62
C ALA A 276 -8.90 -8.06 -12.37
N ALA A 277 -8.41 -8.96 -13.24
CA ALA A 277 -8.65 -10.40 -13.12
C ALA A 277 -7.94 -10.97 -11.89
N ARG A 278 -6.67 -10.60 -11.65
CA ARG A 278 -5.91 -10.98 -10.45
C ARG A 278 -6.58 -10.49 -9.17
N SER A 279 -7.02 -9.23 -9.14
CA SER A 279 -7.74 -8.67 -8.00
C SER A 279 -9.05 -9.41 -7.72
N ARG A 280 -9.79 -9.79 -8.76
CA ARG A 280 -11.01 -10.59 -8.66
C ARG A 280 -10.74 -11.96 -8.10
N TRP A 281 -9.73 -12.66 -8.60
CA TRP A 281 -9.33 -13.98 -8.13
C TRP A 281 -9.07 -14.01 -6.61
N PHE A 282 -8.31 -13.04 -6.08
CA PHE A 282 -8.10 -12.90 -4.65
C PHE A 282 -9.39 -12.59 -3.89
N THR A 283 -10.24 -11.73 -4.44
CA THR A 283 -11.54 -11.39 -3.84
C THR A 283 -12.44 -12.61 -3.73
N GLU A 284 -12.52 -13.43 -4.79
CA GLU A 284 -13.29 -14.67 -4.81
C GLU A 284 -12.81 -15.66 -3.75
N ARG A 285 -11.51 -15.80 -3.54
CA ARG A 285 -10.94 -16.64 -2.47
C ARG A 285 -11.29 -16.13 -1.07
N ALA A 286 -11.27 -14.83 -0.85
CA ALA A 286 -11.70 -14.25 0.42
C ALA A 286 -13.20 -14.48 0.66
N VAL A 287 -14.04 -14.32 -0.36
CA VAL A 287 -15.48 -14.61 -0.30
C VAL A 287 -15.72 -16.12 -0.08
N ALA A 288 -14.98 -16.98 -0.75
CA ALA A 288 -15.08 -18.43 -0.57
C ALA A 288 -14.73 -18.84 0.89
N PHE A 289 -13.77 -18.16 1.53
CA PHE A 289 -13.52 -18.36 2.96
C PHE A 289 -14.72 -17.98 3.81
N TRP A 290 -15.38 -16.83 3.55
CA TRP A 290 -16.57 -16.41 4.33
C TRP A 290 -17.76 -17.35 4.16
N THR A 291 -17.99 -17.84 2.95
CA THR A 291 -19.13 -18.71 2.63
C THR A 291 -18.88 -20.16 3.01
N GLY A 292 -17.67 -20.65 2.81
CA GLY A 292 -17.29 -22.04 3.12
C GLY A 292 -16.99 -22.29 4.60
N TYR A 293 -16.55 -21.24 5.32
CA TYR A 293 -16.16 -21.34 6.73
C TYR A 293 -16.77 -20.21 7.58
N PRO A 294 -18.11 -20.09 7.67
CA PRO A 294 -18.78 -18.92 8.29
C PRO A 294 -18.43 -18.74 9.77
N SER A 295 -18.29 -19.83 10.55
CA SER A 295 -17.94 -19.74 11.97
C SER A 295 -16.47 -19.30 12.20
N PRO A 296 -15.43 -19.86 11.51
CA PRO A 296 -14.08 -19.31 11.53
C PRO A 296 -14.01 -17.85 11.08
N ALA A 297 -14.74 -17.48 10.02
CA ALA A 297 -14.79 -16.11 9.52
C ALA A 297 -15.37 -15.14 10.56
N ALA A 298 -16.48 -15.51 11.20
CA ALA A 298 -17.08 -14.69 12.26
C ALA A 298 -16.12 -14.50 13.46
N ARG A 299 -15.43 -15.56 13.88
CA ARG A 299 -14.41 -15.46 14.94
C ARG A 299 -13.26 -14.54 14.53
N LEU A 300 -12.82 -14.61 13.25
CA LEU A 300 -11.78 -13.74 12.72
C LEU A 300 -12.23 -12.27 12.72
N PHE A 301 -13.46 -11.98 12.30
CA PHE A 301 -14.01 -10.61 12.37
C PHE A 301 -14.08 -10.08 13.81
N ALA A 302 -14.53 -10.89 14.75
CA ALA A 302 -14.56 -10.54 16.18
C ALA A 302 -13.13 -10.24 16.70
N ARG A 303 -12.15 -11.09 16.36
CA ARG A 303 -10.75 -10.87 16.71
C ARG A 303 -10.19 -9.56 16.12
N LYS A 304 -10.38 -9.31 14.83
CA LYS A 304 -9.95 -8.07 14.18
C LYS A 304 -10.60 -6.83 14.79
N THR A 305 -11.86 -6.94 15.25
CA THR A 305 -12.56 -5.85 15.96
C THR A 305 -11.89 -5.57 17.31
N LEU A 306 -11.52 -6.60 18.06
CA LEU A 306 -10.79 -6.47 19.31
C LEU A 306 -9.38 -5.91 19.07
N ASP A 307 -8.69 -6.37 18.03
CA ASP A 307 -7.38 -5.84 17.64
C ASP A 307 -7.45 -4.35 17.27
N LEU A 308 -8.49 -3.93 16.53
CA LEU A 308 -8.71 -2.52 16.22
C LEU A 308 -8.96 -1.68 17.48
N ALA A 309 -9.66 -2.23 18.47
CA ALA A 309 -9.91 -1.61 19.77
C ALA A 309 -8.69 -1.64 20.71
N ALA A 310 -7.69 -2.49 20.45
CA ALA A 310 -6.52 -2.61 21.30
C ALA A 310 -5.78 -1.28 21.47
N GLY A 311 -5.41 -0.95 22.70
CA GLY A 311 -4.68 0.30 23.02
C GLY A 311 -3.27 0.32 22.44
N ARG A 312 -2.69 -0.88 22.21
CA ARG A 312 -1.37 -1.01 21.58
C ARG A 312 -1.41 -0.62 20.11
N GLU A 313 -0.29 -0.15 19.60
CA GLU A 313 -0.09 -0.02 18.17
C GLU A 313 0.22 -1.40 17.56
N ILE A 314 -0.34 -1.67 16.38
CA ILE A 314 -0.18 -2.96 15.67
C ILE A 314 0.74 -2.70 14.48
N PRO A 315 2.05 -2.98 14.62
CA PRO A 315 3.02 -2.73 13.56
C PRO A 315 2.79 -3.68 12.39
N ARG A 316 3.08 -3.22 11.18
CA ARG A 316 3.13 -4.08 10.00
C ARG A 316 4.47 -3.97 9.27
N ASN A 317 4.79 -2.86 8.66
CA ASN A 317 6.05 -2.68 7.92
C ASN A 317 7.12 -2.03 8.78
N GLU A 318 6.69 -1.26 9.77
CA GLU A 318 7.53 -0.55 10.72
C GLU A 318 6.90 -0.64 12.11
N ASN A 319 7.74 -0.68 13.13
CA ASN A 319 7.31 -0.74 14.51
C ASN A 319 7.58 0.61 15.20
N VAL A 320 6.54 1.37 15.47
CA VAL A 320 6.64 2.68 16.13
C VAL A 320 7.38 2.62 17.47
N TYR A 321 7.32 1.48 18.17
CA TYR A 321 8.00 1.31 19.46
C TYR A 321 9.52 1.26 19.34
N ASP A 322 10.09 0.81 18.21
CA ASP A 322 11.53 0.73 17.99
C ASP A 322 12.13 2.14 17.82
N TYR A 323 11.37 3.05 17.22
CA TYR A 323 11.79 4.47 17.07
C TYR A 323 11.84 5.26 18.40
N ARG A 324 11.28 4.72 19.50
CA ARG A 324 11.42 5.31 20.84
C ARG A 324 12.87 5.32 21.33
N ARG A 325 13.67 4.36 20.87
CA ARG A 325 15.10 4.26 21.26
C ARG A 325 15.94 5.39 20.67
N VAL A 326 15.49 5.95 19.54
CA VAL A 326 16.22 6.98 18.78
C VAL A 326 15.56 8.35 18.85
N SER A 327 14.35 8.44 19.42
CA SER A 327 13.59 9.69 19.49
C SER A 327 12.99 9.94 20.88
N THR A 328 13.46 10.99 21.55
CA THR A 328 12.87 11.47 22.81
C THR A 328 11.39 11.85 22.64
N VAL A 329 11.01 12.41 21.49
CA VAL A 329 9.61 12.75 21.20
C VAL A 329 8.72 11.52 21.28
N LEU A 330 9.10 10.41 20.62
CA LEU A 330 8.31 9.17 20.70
C LEU A 330 8.44 8.47 22.04
N ALA A 331 9.61 8.53 22.68
CA ALA A 331 9.79 7.97 24.03
C ALA A 331 8.78 8.55 25.04
N LEU A 332 8.46 9.84 24.90
CA LEU A 332 7.48 10.54 25.74
C LEU A 332 6.02 10.30 25.29
N LEU A 333 5.77 10.14 23.99
CA LEU A 333 4.43 10.17 23.41
C LEU A 333 3.89 8.80 22.98
N VAL A 334 4.69 7.75 23.08
CA VAL A 334 4.27 6.37 22.78
C VAL A 334 4.89 5.44 23.80
N TRP A 335 4.08 4.83 24.67
CA TRP A 335 4.59 3.91 25.69
C TRP A 335 3.51 2.90 26.10
N ARG A 336 3.96 1.82 26.72
CA ARG A 336 3.13 0.76 27.27
C ARG A 336 3.61 0.46 28.68
N ALA A 337 2.63 0.40 29.59
CA ALA A 337 2.81 -0.04 30.95
C ALA A 337 1.53 -0.78 31.36
N VAL A 338 0.83 -0.32 32.38
CA VAL A 338 -0.54 -0.76 32.70
C VAL A 338 -1.54 -0.29 31.64
N VAL A 339 -1.25 0.83 31.00
CA VAL A 339 -2.05 1.44 29.93
C VAL A 339 -1.15 1.69 28.72
N SER A 340 -1.69 1.47 27.55
CA SER A 340 -1.03 1.80 26.28
C SER A 340 -1.34 3.24 25.87
N PHE A 341 -0.32 4.07 25.78
CA PHE A 341 -0.46 5.49 25.37
C PHE A 341 0.03 5.65 23.93
N PRO A 342 -0.66 6.42 23.08
CA PRO A 342 -1.78 7.31 23.38
C PRO A 342 -3.18 6.70 23.22
N PHE A 343 -3.36 5.65 22.40
CA PHE A 343 -4.70 5.18 22.01
C PHE A 343 -5.49 4.60 23.17
N GLY A 344 -4.87 3.80 24.03
CA GLY A 344 -5.51 3.22 25.23
C GLY A 344 -6.02 4.24 26.24
N VAL A 345 -5.64 5.53 26.10
CA VAL A 345 -6.16 6.65 26.89
C VAL A 345 -7.17 7.47 26.09
N VAL A 346 -6.86 7.81 24.84
CA VAL A 346 -7.71 8.68 24.01
C VAL A 346 -9.02 8.00 23.65
N ALA A 347 -9.01 6.68 23.35
CA ALA A 347 -10.21 5.95 22.96
C ALA A 347 -11.27 5.85 24.06
N PRO A 348 -10.96 5.53 25.33
CA PRO A 348 -11.91 5.60 26.44
C PRO A 348 -12.54 6.97 26.63
N LEU A 349 -11.71 8.03 26.58
CA LEU A 349 -12.21 9.41 26.66
C LEU A 349 -13.12 9.76 25.48
N ALA A 350 -12.77 9.30 24.29
CA ALA A 350 -13.60 9.48 23.09
C ALA A 350 -14.94 8.77 23.20
N LEU A 351 -14.98 7.56 23.76
CA LEU A 351 -16.21 6.80 23.97
C LEU A 351 -17.19 7.56 24.88
N ALA A 352 -16.69 8.03 26.04
CA ALA A 352 -17.50 8.81 26.98
C ALA A 352 -17.90 10.18 26.39
N GLY A 353 -17.01 10.82 25.61
CA GLY A 353 -17.30 12.07 24.91
C GLY A 353 -18.32 11.93 23.79
N ALA A 354 -18.31 10.80 23.07
CA ALA A 354 -19.33 10.47 22.06
C ALA A 354 -20.71 10.27 22.69
N PHE A 355 -20.77 9.52 23.77
CA PHE A 355 -21.99 9.37 24.57
C PHE A 355 -22.56 10.72 25.02
N LEU A 356 -21.68 11.59 25.56
CA LEU A 356 -22.06 12.94 25.98
C LEU A 356 -22.56 13.80 24.80
N ALA A 357 -21.93 13.70 23.64
CA ALA A 357 -22.29 14.46 22.45
C ALA A 357 -23.66 14.07 21.87
N LEU A 358 -24.04 12.79 21.99
CA LEU A 358 -25.35 12.29 21.54
C LEU A 358 -26.49 12.61 22.53
N ARG A 359 -26.23 12.57 23.84
CA ARG A 359 -27.23 12.88 24.88
C ARG A 359 -27.52 14.36 25.09
N ALA A 360 -26.64 15.23 24.61
CA ALA A 360 -26.79 16.69 24.79
C ALA A 360 -27.99 17.28 24.01
N GLY A 361 -28.77 16.51 23.31
CA GLY A 361 -30.03 16.93 22.63
C GLY A 361 -31.17 17.33 23.56
N GLY A 362 -30.99 17.30 24.90
CA GLY A 362 -32.06 17.49 25.87
C GLY A 362 -32.01 18.76 26.75
N ALA A 363 -30.95 19.56 26.76
CA ALA A 363 -30.84 20.70 27.68
C ALA A 363 -29.94 21.82 27.13
N GLY A 364 -30.54 22.80 26.47
CA GLY A 364 -29.92 24.06 26.03
C GLY A 364 -29.84 24.23 24.49
N GLU A 365 -30.20 25.42 24.02
CA GLU A 365 -30.30 25.74 22.58
C GLU A 365 -28.98 25.46 21.75
N GLY A 366 -27.82 25.52 22.36
CA GLY A 366 -26.55 25.25 21.67
C GLY A 366 -26.22 23.77 21.46
N SER A 367 -26.82 22.85 22.24
CA SER A 367 -26.50 21.41 22.21
C SER A 367 -27.27 20.64 21.13
N VAL A 368 -28.50 21.06 20.84
CA VAL A 368 -29.32 20.44 19.76
C VAL A 368 -28.69 20.68 18.38
N ALA A 369 -28.06 21.82 18.18
CA ALA A 369 -27.41 22.16 16.90
C ALA A 369 -26.14 21.35 16.62
N ALA A 370 -25.47 20.80 17.64
CA ALA A 370 -24.23 20.03 17.49
C ALA A 370 -24.44 18.52 17.30
N ALA A 371 -25.57 17.96 17.77
CA ALA A 371 -25.85 16.53 17.69
C ALA A 371 -25.77 15.94 16.28
N PRO A 372 -26.26 16.60 15.21
CA PRO A 372 -26.10 16.09 13.85
C PRO A 372 -24.64 16.05 13.36
N GLY A 373 -23.82 16.98 13.80
CA GLY A 373 -22.39 16.95 13.51
C GLY A 373 -21.69 15.80 14.20
N ALA A 374 -22.02 15.55 15.47
CA ALA A 374 -21.53 14.39 16.22
C ALA A 374 -21.96 13.07 15.54
N LEU A 375 -23.19 12.98 15.03
CA LEU A 375 -23.66 11.81 14.29
C LEU A 375 -22.85 11.59 13.01
N LEU A 376 -22.56 12.63 12.22
CA LEU A 376 -21.70 12.50 11.02
C LEU A 376 -20.32 11.97 11.38
N LEU A 377 -19.69 12.51 12.44
CA LEU A 377 -18.38 12.03 12.90
C LEU A 377 -18.42 10.55 13.30
N LEU A 378 -19.44 10.12 14.06
CA LEU A 378 -19.63 8.74 14.48
C LEU A 378 -19.87 7.79 13.30
N LEU A 379 -20.76 8.18 12.38
CA LEU A 379 -21.05 7.39 11.18
C LEU A 379 -19.78 7.22 10.32
N THR A 380 -19.01 8.29 10.15
CA THR A 380 -17.73 8.22 9.42
C THR A 380 -16.74 7.33 10.15
N ALA A 381 -16.58 7.49 11.47
CA ALA A 381 -15.69 6.66 12.26
C ALA A 381 -16.08 5.17 12.24
N ALA A 382 -17.35 4.86 12.43
CA ALA A 382 -17.85 3.49 12.42
C ALA A 382 -17.69 2.81 11.06
N SER A 383 -18.04 3.50 9.96
CA SER A 383 -17.87 2.97 8.61
C SER A 383 -16.40 2.79 8.24
N TYR A 384 -15.54 3.73 8.63
CA TYR A 384 -14.11 3.62 8.39
C TYR A 384 -13.47 2.51 9.25
N ALA A 385 -13.87 2.37 10.51
CA ALA A 385 -13.46 1.26 11.38
C ALA A 385 -13.90 -0.09 10.80
N ALA A 386 -15.14 -0.18 10.28
CA ALA A 386 -15.62 -1.38 9.59
C ALA A 386 -14.77 -1.72 8.37
N SER A 387 -14.29 -0.71 7.62
CA SER A 387 -13.39 -0.94 6.49
C SER A 387 -12.06 -1.53 6.94
N ILE A 388 -11.52 -1.09 8.07
CA ILE A 388 -10.27 -1.64 8.61
C ILE A 388 -10.47 -3.10 9.04
N VAL A 389 -11.57 -3.41 9.72
CA VAL A 389 -11.92 -4.78 10.13
C VAL A 389 -12.19 -5.68 8.93
N LEU A 390 -12.79 -5.14 7.86
CA LEU A 390 -13.01 -5.88 6.62
C LEU A 390 -11.68 -6.37 6.01
N PHE A 391 -10.64 -5.56 6.03
CA PHE A 391 -9.30 -5.94 5.58
C PHE A 391 -8.49 -6.51 6.77
N PHE A 392 -7.65 -5.70 7.39
CA PHE A 392 -6.89 -6.07 8.60
C PHE A 392 -6.47 -4.81 9.38
N PRO A 393 -6.52 -4.83 10.72
CA PRO A 393 -6.11 -3.72 11.54
C PRO A 393 -4.58 -3.57 11.56
N THR A 394 -4.12 -2.32 11.40
CA THR A 394 -2.75 -1.87 11.64
C THR A 394 -2.77 -0.46 12.21
N ASP A 395 -1.67 -0.04 12.83
CA ASP A 395 -1.49 1.30 13.37
C ASP A 395 -1.74 2.40 12.32
N ARG A 396 -1.14 2.28 11.13
CA ARG A 396 -1.27 3.27 10.05
C ARG A 396 -2.71 3.42 9.51
N TYR A 397 -3.50 2.35 9.50
CA TYR A 397 -4.89 2.42 9.03
C TYR A 397 -5.83 3.03 10.07
N ARG A 398 -5.44 3.02 11.35
CA ARG A 398 -6.19 3.66 12.44
C ARG A 398 -6.05 5.19 12.46
N LEU A 399 -5.00 5.76 11.83
CA LEU A 399 -4.68 7.19 11.91
C LEU A 399 -5.83 8.14 11.49
N PRO A 400 -6.63 7.87 10.44
CA PRO A 400 -7.76 8.73 10.09
C PRO A 400 -8.87 8.79 11.15
N LEU A 401 -8.95 7.79 12.04
CA LEU A 401 -9.87 7.80 13.17
C LEU A 401 -9.41 8.71 14.33
N VAL A 402 -8.11 8.98 14.42
CA VAL A 402 -7.50 9.71 15.54
C VAL A 402 -8.04 11.14 15.67
N PRO A 403 -8.15 11.98 14.62
CA PRO A 403 -8.77 13.29 14.73
C PRO A 403 -10.22 13.23 15.23
N ILE A 404 -10.99 12.20 14.83
CA ILE A 404 -12.37 12.02 15.30
C ILE A 404 -12.39 11.61 16.78
N ALA A 405 -11.52 10.70 17.18
CA ALA A 405 -11.39 10.30 18.59
C ALA A 405 -10.95 11.49 19.45
N ALA A 406 -9.99 12.28 18.98
CA ALA A 406 -9.54 13.50 19.67
C ALA A 406 -10.68 14.52 19.84
N LEU A 407 -11.56 14.66 18.86
CA LEU A 407 -12.74 15.51 18.93
C LEU A 407 -13.69 15.07 20.06
N PHE A 408 -14.03 13.80 20.12
CA PHE A 408 -14.91 13.29 21.17
C PHE A 408 -14.25 13.31 22.54
N ALA A 409 -12.96 12.96 22.66
CA ALA A 409 -12.21 13.11 23.90
C ALA A 409 -12.20 14.57 24.37
N ALA A 410 -12.02 15.51 23.46
CA ALA A 410 -12.06 16.94 23.76
C ALA A 410 -13.44 17.42 24.19
N ARG A 411 -14.54 16.86 23.69
CA ARG A 411 -15.92 17.16 24.15
C ARG A 411 -16.08 16.85 25.63
N LEU A 412 -15.49 15.75 26.10
CA LEU A 412 -15.50 15.38 27.51
C LEU A 412 -14.57 16.28 28.34
N LEU A 413 -13.32 16.46 27.89
CA LEU A 413 -12.28 17.18 28.64
C LEU A 413 -12.51 18.70 28.71
N ALA A 414 -13.24 19.28 27.77
CA ALA A 414 -13.60 20.69 27.79
C ALA A 414 -14.67 21.03 28.83
N ASP A 415 -15.40 20.05 29.36
CA ASP A 415 -16.37 20.19 30.45
C ASP A 415 -15.97 19.29 31.64
N PRO A 416 -15.16 19.79 32.59
CA PRO A 416 -14.70 18.99 33.74
C PRO A 416 -15.85 18.39 34.58
N ARG A 417 -17.03 19.03 34.58
CA ARG A 417 -18.19 18.51 35.30
C ARG A 417 -18.75 17.26 34.65
N ALA A 418 -18.54 17.07 33.34
CA ALA A 418 -18.98 15.89 32.63
C ALA A 418 -18.26 14.61 33.11
N LEU A 419 -16.98 14.69 33.50
CA LEU A 419 -16.23 13.58 34.09
C LEU A 419 -16.81 13.09 35.41
N ARG A 420 -17.50 13.95 36.15
CA ARG A 420 -18.16 13.60 37.43
C ARG A 420 -19.52 12.93 37.21
N ARG A 421 -20.04 12.88 36.00
CA ARG A 421 -21.30 12.18 35.71
C ARG A 421 -21.04 10.66 35.77
N PRO A 422 -21.83 9.92 36.56
CA PRO A 422 -21.56 8.47 36.77
C PRO A 422 -21.46 7.67 35.47
N ALA A 423 -22.30 7.96 34.48
CA ALA A 423 -22.27 7.29 33.19
C ALA A 423 -20.98 7.57 32.39
N CYS A 424 -20.47 8.81 32.40
CA CYS A 424 -19.21 9.14 31.74
C CYS A 424 -18.01 8.49 32.46
N ALA A 425 -18.00 8.54 33.80
CA ALA A 425 -16.98 7.89 34.60
C ALA A 425 -16.97 6.36 34.37
N ALA A 426 -18.12 5.72 34.37
CA ALA A 426 -18.27 4.29 34.11
C ALA A 426 -17.79 3.93 32.68
N LEU A 427 -18.14 4.71 31.66
CA LEU A 427 -17.68 4.50 30.29
C LEU A 427 -16.18 4.69 30.14
N CYS A 428 -15.59 5.68 30.82
CA CYS A 428 -14.12 5.85 30.85
C CYS A 428 -13.45 4.64 31.52
N ALA A 429 -13.94 4.19 32.68
CA ALA A 429 -13.38 3.06 33.42
C ALA A 429 -13.50 1.76 32.60
N ALA A 430 -14.70 1.45 32.08
CA ALA A 430 -14.91 0.30 31.23
C ALA A 430 -14.05 0.35 29.95
N GLY A 431 -13.97 1.52 29.34
CA GLY A 431 -13.11 1.74 28.17
C GLY A 431 -11.63 1.57 28.50
N LEU A 432 -11.14 2.12 29.63
CA LEU A 432 -9.75 1.90 30.06
C LEU A 432 -9.42 0.43 30.23
N VAL A 433 -10.33 -0.37 30.77
CA VAL A 433 -10.16 -1.83 30.85
C VAL A 433 -10.18 -2.43 29.44
N LEU A 434 -11.23 -2.18 28.65
CA LEU A 434 -11.45 -2.82 27.35
C LEU A 434 -10.30 -2.54 26.37
N PHE A 435 -9.90 -1.29 26.21
CA PHE A 435 -8.85 -0.89 25.26
C PHE A 435 -7.44 -1.27 25.73
N ASN A 436 -7.27 -1.71 27.00
CA ASN A 436 -5.97 -2.08 27.54
C ASN A 436 -5.91 -3.56 28.02
N LEU A 437 -6.89 -4.39 27.69
CA LEU A 437 -6.91 -5.82 28.04
C LEU A 437 -5.64 -6.56 27.60
N ASP A 438 -4.99 -6.11 26.54
CA ASP A 438 -3.78 -6.69 25.99
C ASP A 438 -2.51 -5.85 26.26
N ALA A 439 -2.59 -4.84 27.13
CA ALA A 439 -1.45 -3.97 27.45
C ALA A 439 -0.25 -4.75 28.01
N ALA A 440 -0.52 -5.85 28.72
CA ALA A 440 0.49 -6.75 29.28
C ALA A 440 1.08 -7.73 28.26
N ARG A 441 0.47 -7.90 27.07
CA ARG A 441 1.06 -8.75 26.03
C ARG A 441 2.39 -8.16 25.57
N ALA A 442 3.40 -9.02 25.45
CA ALA A 442 4.69 -8.62 24.92
C ALA A 442 4.49 -7.88 23.56
N THR A 443 5.20 -6.79 23.37
CA THR A 443 5.32 -6.20 22.03
C THR A 443 6.03 -7.25 21.20
N GLU A 444 5.40 -7.71 20.14
CA GLU A 444 6.10 -8.55 19.18
C GLU A 444 7.23 -7.70 18.62
N SER A 445 8.46 -7.98 19.04
CA SER A 445 9.67 -7.41 18.45
C SER A 445 10.07 -8.39 17.36
N TYR A 446 10.32 -7.86 16.19
CA TYR A 446 10.80 -8.61 15.04
C TYR A 446 12.20 -8.11 14.69
N PRO A 447 13.24 -8.52 15.48
CA PRO A 447 14.60 -8.04 15.28
C PRO A 447 15.15 -8.41 13.89
N GLU A 448 14.65 -9.50 13.30
CA GLU A 448 14.94 -9.87 11.91
C GLU A 448 14.40 -8.85 10.91
N GLU A 449 13.27 -8.21 11.19
CA GLU A 449 12.73 -7.15 10.31
C GLU A 449 13.56 -5.88 10.38
N GLU A 450 14.03 -5.51 11.56
CA GLU A 450 14.96 -4.38 11.69
C GLU A 450 16.23 -4.63 10.88
N ALA A 451 16.81 -5.85 10.98
CA ALA A 451 17.97 -6.23 10.22
C ALA A 451 17.71 -6.22 8.70
N LEU A 452 16.55 -6.74 8.24
CA LEU A 452 16.15 -6.69 6.83
C LEU A 452 16.00 -5.25 6.33
N ASN A 453 15.31 -4.39 7.08
CA ASN A 453 15.13 -2.98 6.69
C ASN A 453 16.48 -2.25 6.58
N ARG A 454 17.42 -2.53 7.50
CA ARG A 454 18.78 -2.00 7.42
C ARG A 454 19.53 -2.54 6.20
N ALA A 455 19.42 -3.83 5.91
CA ALA A 455 20.04 -4.45 4.76
C ALA A 455 19.51 -3.86 3.44
N TYR A 456 18.19 -3.66 3.30
CA TYR A 456 17.60 -3.01 2.13
C TYR A 456 18.08 -1.57 1.97
N ALA A 457 18.17 -0.80 3.06
CA ALA A 457 18.69 0.56 3.02
C ALA A 457 20.15 0.61 2.61
N LEU A 458 20.99 -0.27 3.16
CA LEU A 458 22.42 -0.38 2.82
C LEU A 458 22.61 -0.76 1.36
N ARG A 459 21.82 -1.71 0.85
CA ARG A 459 21.83 -2.09 -0.57
C ARG A 459 21.47 -0.90 -1.47
N ALA A 460 20.41 -0.17 -1.12
CA ALA A 460 19.99 1.01 -1.88
C ALA A 460 21.04 2.14 -1.86
N LEU A 461 21.87 2.21 -0.83
CA LEU A 461 23.01 3.13 -0.71
C LEU A 461 24.30 2.60 -1.39
N GLY A 462 24.25 1.44 -2.04
CA GLY A 462 25.42 0.81 -2.68
C GLY A 462 26.43 0.18 -1.70
N ARG A 463 26.08 0.08 -0.41
CA ARG A 463 26.95 -0.49 0.65
C ARG A 463 26.72 -2.01 0.77
N SER A 464 26.98 -2.72 -0.34
CA SER A 464 26.63 -4.15 -0.49
C SER A 464 27.29 -5.06 0.55
N GLY A 465 28.54 -4.79 0.97
CA GLY A 465 29.22 -5.60 1.99
C GLY A 465 28.51 -5.54 3.36
N GLU A 466 28.07 -4.36 3.76
CA GLU A 466 27.32 -4.18 5.01
C GLU A 466 25.89 -4.71 4.91
N ALA A 467 25.27 -4.58 3.72
CA ALA A 467 23.95 -5.17 3.45
C ALA A 467 23.99 -6.69 3.64
N ILE A 468 25.04 -7.36 3.16
CA ILE A 468 25.22 -8.81 3.34
C ILE A 468 25.27 -9.16 4.82
N ALA A 469 26.05 -8.45 5.64
CA ALA A 469 26.15 -8.70 7.07
C ALA A 469 24.79 -8.58 7.78
N GLU A 470 23.97 -7.60 7.40
CA GLU A 470 22.64 -7.44 7.97
C GLU A 470 21.63 -8.50 7.45
N TYR A 471 21.74 -8.96 6.19
CA TYR A 471 20.95 -10.10 5.71
C TYR A 471 21.32 -11.40 6.43
N GLU A 472 22.63 -11.67 6.65
CA GLU A 472 23.10 -12.81 7.44
C GLU A 472 22.57 -12.74 8.87
N ARG A 473 22.59 -11.56 9.48
CA ARG A 473 22.02 -11.34 10.80
C ARG A 473 20.51 -11.62 10.81
N ALA A 474 19.78 -11.15 9.80
CA ALA A 474 18.34 -11.41 9.68
C ALA A 474 18.05 -12.92 9.56
N PHE A 475 18.84 -13.63 8.74
CA PHE A 475 18.74 -15.08 8.57
C PHE A 475 19.06 -15.83 9.87
N ALA A 476 20.09 -15.43 10.62
CA ALA A 476 20.43 -16.02 11.91
C ALA A 476 19.34 -15.81 12.96
N LEU A 477 18.65 -14.65 12.93
CA LEU A 477 17.53 -14.34 13.83
C LEU A 477 16.26 -15.12 13.50
N ASN A 478 16.00 -15.36 12.20
CA ASN A 478 14.85 -16.13 11.74
C ASN A 478 15.20 -16.94 10.48
N PRO A 479 15.71 -18.18 10.64
CA PRO A 479 16.08 -19.03 9.50
C PRO A 479 14.91 -19.47 8.62
N ASN A 480 13.67 -19.36 9.10
CA ASN A 480 12.47 -19.73 8.35
C ASN A 480 11.93 -18.57 7.49
N ARG A 481 12.67 -17.46 7.41
CA ARG A 481 12.27 -16.31 6.61
C ARG A 481 12.99 -16.28 5.27
N LEU A 482 12.21 -16.33 4.20
CA LEU A 482 12.65 -16.43 2.82
C LEU A 482 13.47 -15.22 2.34
N ASP A 483 13.14 -14.01 2.83
CA ASP A 483 13.68 -12.75 2.30
C ASP A 483 15.20 -12.64 2.41
N ALA A 484 15.78 -13.12 3.51
CA ALA A 484 17.22 -13.02 3.73
C ALA A 484 18.05 -13.90 2.78
N PRO A 485 17.84 -15.24 2.70
CA PRO A 485 18.60 -16.09 1.79
C PRO A 485 18.35 -15.73 0.32
N ASN A 486 17.12 -15.33 -0.06
CA ASN A 486 16.85 -14.85 -1.41
C ASN A 486 17.66 -13.57 -1.74
N SER A 487 17.69 -12.58 -0.84
CA SER A 487 18.46 -11.35 -1.07
C SER A 487 19.97 -11.60 -1.13
N LEU A 488 20.49 -12.51 -0.30
CA LEU A 488 21.88 -12.95 -0.35
C LEU A 488 22.22 -13.62 -1.68
N ALA A 489 21.33 -14.49 -2.17
CA ALA A 489 21.50 -15.15 -3.47
C ALA A 489 21.56 -14.15 -4.63
N VAL A 490 20.66 -13.17 -4.65
CA VAL A 490 20.63 -12.10 -5.65
C VAL A 490 21.93 -11.29 -5.60
N LEU A 491 22.40 -10.89 -4.41
CA LEU A 491 23.65 -10.16 -4.26
C LEU A 491 24.89 -10.96 -4.68
N ALA A 492 24.89 -12.28 -4.44
CA ALA A 492 25.94 -13.16 -4.90
C ALA A 492 25.94 -13.25 -6.44
N ALA A 493 24.77 -13.41 -7.06
CA ALA A 493 24.61 -13.43 -8.52
C ALA A 493 25.05 -12.09 -9.16
N GLU A 494 24.68 -10.94 -8.58
CA GLU A 494 25.10 -9.62 -9.05
C GLU A 494 26.64 -9.44 -9.04
N ARG A 495 27.35 -10.13 -8.15
CA ARG A 495 28.83 -10.14 -8.08
C ARG A 495 29.47 -11.21 -8.95
N GLY A 496 28.67 -12.06 -9.62
CA GLY A 496 29.18 -13.20 -10.39
C GLY A 496 29.60 -14.40 -9.53
N ASP A 497 29.32 -14.39 -8.23
CA ASP A 497 29.57 -15.52 -7.34
C ASP A 497 28.42 -16.53 -7.43
N TRP A 498 28.40 -17.23 -8.55
CA TRP A 498 27.34 -18.17 -8.88
C TRP A 498 27.26 -19.37 -7.93
N GLN A 499 28.40 -19.77 -7.35
CA GLN A 499 28.41 -20.89 -6.40
C GLN A 499 27.69 -20.51 -5.09
N GLU A 500 27.96 -19.33 -4.57
CA GLU A 500 27.25 -18.80 -3.39
C GLU A 500 25.78 -18.56 -3.73
N ALA A 501 25.47 -18.00 -4.91
CA ALA A 501 24.09 -17.81 -5.35
C ALA A 501 23.29 -19.13 -5.34
N VAL A 502 23.85 -20.22 -5.89
CA VAL A 502 23.22 -21.56 -5.86
C VAL A 502 22.99 -22.03 -4.43
N THR A 503 23.96 -21.85 -3.54
CA THR A 503 23.83 -22.25 -2.14
C THR A 503 22.68 -21.51 -1.46
N ARG A 504 22.59 -20.21 -1.64
CA ARG A 504 21.56 -19.35 -1.02
C ARG A 504 20.18 -19.58 -1.64
N TYR A 505 20.06 -19.76 -2.95
CA TYR A 505 18.78 -20.12 -3.57
C TYR A 505 18.26 -21.47 -3.07
N ARG A 506 19.13 -22.46 -2.85
CA ARG A 506 18.74 -23.74 -2.25
C ARG A 506 18.22 -23.58 -0.83
N GLN A 507 18.90 -22.78 0.00
CA GLN A 507 18.42 -22.45 1.35
C GLN A 507 17.04 -21.79 1.31
N ALA A 508 16.82 -20.88 0.37
CA ALA A 508 15.51 -20.25 0.19
C ALA A 508 14.43 -21.26 -0.25
N LEU A 509 14.78 -22.22 -1.11
CA LEU A 509 13.89 -23.29 -1.57
C LEU A 509 13.62 -24.37 -0.53
N GLU A 510 14.48 -24.54 0.47
CA GLU A 510 14.19 -25.38 1.66
C GLU A 510 13.05 -24.78 2.48
N ILE A 511 12.96 -23.43 2.55
CA ILE A 511 11.88 -22.72 3.24
C ILE A 511 10.59 -22.79 2.42
N ASP A 512 10.68 -22.57 1.11
CA ASP A 512 9.54 -22.60 0.20
C ASP A 512 9.85 -23.36 -1.10
N PRO A 513 9.64 -24.68 -1.10
CA PRO A 513 9.90 -25.52 -2.28
C PRO A 513 9.02 -25.19 -3.49
N GLY A 514 7.90 -24.50 -3.29
CA GLY A 514 6.92 -24.16 -4.32
C GLY A 514 7.18 -22.84 -5.04
N PHE A 515 8.24 -22.11 -4.69
CA PHE A 515 8.47 -20.79 -5.26
C PHE A 515 9.12 -20.87 -6.65
N VAL A 516 8.32 -20.65 -7.69
CA VAL A 516 8.69 -20.78 -9.10
C VAL A 516 9.86 -19.89 -9.50
N ASP A 517 9.84 -18.61 -9.11
CA ASP A 517 10.89 -17.66 -9.48
C ASP A 517 12.24 -17.99 -8.85
N LEU A 518 12.25 -18.50 -7.60
CA LEU A 518 13.49 -18.96 -6.97
C LEU A 518 14.08 -20.15 -7.74
N ARG A 519 13.24 -21.10 -8.19
CA ARG A 519 13.71 -22.22 -9.02
C ARG A 519 14.24 -21.75 -10.35
N ARG A 520 13.57 -20.75 -10.95
CA ARG A 520 14.05 -20.13 -12.19
C ARG A 520 15.42 -19.49 -11.98
N SER A 521 15.59 -18.68 -10.95
CA SER A 521 16.86 -18.01 -10.62
C SER A 521 17.96 -19.02 -10.25
N LEU A 522 17.62 -20.09 -9.53
CA LEU A 522 18.55 -21.20 -9.27
C LEU A 522 19.02 -21.85 -10.59
N GLY A 523 18.10 -22.08 -11.52
CA GLY A 523 18.44 -22.62 -12.84
C GLY A 523 19.37 -21.69 -13.63
N GLU A 524 19.14 -20.39 -13.60
CA GLU A 524 20.04 -19.39 -14.21
C GLU A 524 21.44 -19.43 -13.59
N ALA A 525 21.55 -19.50 -12.27
CA ALA A 525 22.81 -19.59 -11.57
C ALA A 525 23.56 -20.91 -11.87
N LEU A 526 22.83 -22.02 -11.94
CA LEU A 526 23.38 -23.33 -12.32
C LEU A 526 23.88 -23.32 -13.77
N LEU A 527 23.14 -22.69 -14.69
CA LEU A 527 23.56 -22.54 -16.09
C LEU A 527 24.83 -21.71 -16.20
N ALA A 528 24.97 -20.62 -15.43
CA ALA A 528 26.16 -19.80 -15.37
C ALA A 528 27.42 -20.59 -14.90
N LEU A 529 27.21 -21.62 -14.07
CA LEU A 529 28.25 -22.57 -13.65
C LEU A 529 28.49 -23.71 -14.65
N GLY A 530 27.79 -23.73 -15.78
CA GLY A 530 27.87 -24.83 -16.75
C GLY A 530 27.12 -26.11 -16.32
N ARG A 531 26.36 -26.08 -15.23
CA ARG A 531 25.62 -27.23 -14.66
C ARG A 531 24.26 -27.39 -15.34
N ARG A 532 24.29 -27.61 -16.67
CA ARG A 532 23.10 -27.58 -17.56
C ARG A 532 21.99 -28.54 -17.15
N GLU A 533 22.35 -29.77 -16.79
CA GLU A 533 21.38 -30.80 -16.41
C GLU A 533 20.63 -30.45 -15.10
N GLU A 534 21.31 -29.78 -14.18
CA GLU A 534 20.69 -29.33 -12.95
C GLU A 534 19.78 -28.14 -13.21
N ALA A 535 20.20 -27.18 -14.04
CA ALA A 535 19.36 -26.07 -14.47
C ALA A 535 18.07 -26.57 -15.15
N ARG A 536 18.18 -27.54 -16.07
CA ARG A 536 17.04 -28.20 -16.73
C ARG A 536 16.09 -28.82 -15.73
N ARG A 537 16.61 -29.54 -14.74
CA ARG A 537 15.77 -30.15 -13.69
C ARG A 537 14.99 -29.11 -12.91
N GLU A 538 15.64 -28.03 -12.44
CA GLU A 538 14.96 -26.98 -11.69
C GLU A 538 13.89 -26.27 -12.50
N TRP A 539 14.19 -25.92 -13.76
CA TRP A 539 13.21 -25.31 -14.67
C TRP A 539 12.06 -26.25 -15.03
N THR A 540 12.31 -27.55 -15.15
CA THR A 540 11.25 -28.54 -15.41
C THR A 540 10.32 -28.65 -14.20
N VAL A 541 10.85 -28.66 -12.98
CA VAL A 541 10.04 -28.62 -11.76
C VAL A 541 9.24 -27.32 -11.71
N ALA A 542 9.86 -26.17 -12.00
CA ALA A 542 9.20 -24.87 -12.02
C ALA A 542 8.03 -24.83 -13.03
N ALA A 543 8.24 -25.38 -14.24
CA ALA A 543 7.19 -25.51 -15.28
C ALA A 543 6.03 -26.40 -14.83
N GLY A 544 6.31 -27.47 -14.08
CA GLY A 544 5.27 -28.34 -13.49
C GLY A 544 4.46 -27.65 -12.40
N LEU A 545 5.09 -26.78 -11.60
CA LEU A 545 4.42 -26.02 -10.55
C LEU A 545 3.56 -24.88 -11.10
N ALA A 546 3.96 -24.29 -12.23
CA ALA A 546 3.28 -23.14 -12.82
C ALA A 546 3.13 -23.32 -14.34
N PRO A 547 2.02 -23.91 -14.80
CA PRO A 547 1.78 -24.13 -16.24
C PRO A 547 1.73 -22.86 -17.09
N ALA A 548 1.60 -21.69 -16.46
CA ALA A 548 1.62 -20.38 -17.12
C ALA A 548 2.92 -19.59 -16.90
N ALA A 549 3.99 -20.23 -16.41
CA ALA A 549 5.29 -19.58 -16.23
C ALA A 549 6.03 -19.43 -17.57
N GLY A 550 5.62 -18.47 -18.39
CA GLY A 550 6.16 -18.26 -19.74
C GLY A 550 7.67 -18.06 -19.76
N LEU A 551 8.26 -17.39 -18.77
CA LEU A 551 9.73 -17.21 -18.68
C LEU A 551 10.46 -18.54 -18.49
N VAL A 552 9.93 -19.45 -17.67
CA VAL A 552 10.53 -20.77 -17.46
C VAL A 552 10.52 -21.58 -18.76
N PHE A 553 9.40 -21.54 -19.52
CA PHE A 553 9.35 -22.18 -20.83
C PHE A 553 10.30 -21.53 -21.83
N ALA A 554 10.49 -20.21 -21.77
CA ALA A 554 11.45 -19.51 -22.62
C ALA A 554 12.89 -19.94 -22.28
N ASP A 555 13.25 -20.04 -21.01
CA ASP A 555 14.58 -20.49 -20.56
C ASP A 555 14.86 -21.94 -21.00
N LEU A 556 13.89 -22.84 -20.82
CA LEU A 556 13.97 -24.22 -21.32
C LEU A 556 14.10 -24.29 -22.85
N ALA A 557 13.38 -23.43 -23.58
CA ALA A 557 13.46 -23.38 -25.04
C ALA A 557 14.84 -22.91 -25.52
N LEU A 558 15.44 -21.95 -24.84
CA LEU A 558 16.78 -21.46 -25.15
C LEU A 558 17.85 -22.54 -24.84
N LEU A 559 17.70 -23.26 -23.73
CA LEU A 559 18.60 -24.37 -23.39
C LEU A 559 18.51 -25.49 -24.43
N ASP A 560 17.28 -25.89 -24.86
CA ASP A 560 17.12 -26.88 -25.94
C ASP A 560 17.71 -26.41 -27.28
N LEU A 561 17.59 -25.11 -27.57
CA LEU A 561 18.19 -24.50 -28.76
C LEU A 561 19.72 -24.59 -28.74
N GLU A 562 20.35 -24.31 -27.60
CA GLU A 562 21.79 -24.44 -27.43
C GLU A 562 22.28 -25.88 -27.59
N GLU A 563 21.48 -26.85 -27.20
CA GLU A 563 21.79 -28.30 -27.36
C GLU A 563 21.43 -28.85 -28.73
N GLY A 564 20.87 -28.03 -29.62
CA GLY A 564 20.47 -28.44 -30.97
C GLY A 564 19.16 -29.22 -31.02
N ALA A 565 18.41 -29.32 -29.93
CA ALA A 565 17.11 -29.99 -29.84
C ALA A 565 16.00 -29.09 -30.40
N LEU A 566 15.99 -28.86 -31.71
CA LEU A 566 15.20 -27.84 -32.38
C LEU A 566 13.69 -28.00 -32.20
N GLN A 567 13.14 -29.23 -32.24
CA GLN A 567 11.71 -29.45 -32.08
C GLN A 567 11.24 -29.22 -30.65
N PRO A 568 11.87 -29.77 -29.61
CA PRO A 568 11.58 -29.39 -28.21
C PRO A 568 11.68 -27.88 -27.94
N ALA A 569 12.70 -27.23 -28.51
CA ALA A 569 12.87 -25.77 -28.36
C ALA A 569 11.67 -25.01 -28.95
N GLU A 570 11.15 -25.42 -30.11
CA GLU A 570 9.98 -24.80 -30.73
C GLU A 570 8.72 -25.00 -29.88
N ASP A 571 8.46 -26.22 -29.45
CA ASP A 571 7.27 -26.54 -28.66
C ASP A 571 7.23 -25.71 -27.35
N ARG A 572 8.38 -25.59 -26.67
CA ARG A 572 8.52 -24.78 -25.46
C ARG A 572 8.45 -23.28 -25.73
N ALA A 573 9.05 -22.77 -26.80
CA ALA A 573 8.97 -21.38 -27.16
C ALA A 573 7.53 -20.95 -27.51
N LEU A 574 6.79 -21.79 -28.20
CA LEU A 574 5.36 -21.59 -28.46
C LEU A 574 4.54 -21.67 -27.19
N ALA A 575 4.85 -22.59 -26.27
CA ALA A 575 4.22 -22.64 -24.94
C ALA A 575 4.50 -21.38 -24.13
N ALA A 576 5.72 -20.84 -24.17
CA ALA A 576 6.10 -19.60 -23.51
C ALA A 576 5.24 -18.42 -23.97
N VAL A 577 5.09 -18.23 -25.29
CA VAL A 577 4.26 -17.14 -25.84
C VAL A 577 2.77 -17.36 -25.56
N ARG A 578 2.27 -18.59 -25.58
CA ARG A 578 0.87 -18.88 -25.20
C ARG A 578 0.61 -18.55 -23.72
N ALA A 579 1.55 -18.89 -22.85
CA ALA A 579 1.44 -18.64 -21.42
C ALA A 579 1.52 -17.14 -21.09
N ARG A 580 2.47 -16.43 -21.70
CA ARG A 580 2.72 -14.99 -21.42
C ARG A 580 2.99 -14.21 -22.72
N PRO A 581 1.93 -13.91 -23.49
CA PRO A 581 2.05 -13.12 -24.73
C PRO A 581 2.41 -11.65 -24.48
N ASP A 582 2.32 -11.20 -23.25
CA ASP A 582 2.64 -9.86 -22.78
C ASP A 582 4.14 -9.65 -22.45
N LEU A 583 4.91 -10.73 -22.32
CA LEU A 583 6.34 -10.66 -21.99
C LEU A 583 7.23 -10.66 -23.25
N PRO A 584 8.11 -9.66 -23.39
CA PRO A 584 8.99 -9.58 -24.56
C PRO A 584 10.01 -10.73 -24.65
N GLU A 585 10.44 -11.31 -23.53
CA GLU A 585 11.39 -12.40 -23.45
C GLU A 585 10.84 -13.67 -24.10
N THR A 586 9.54 -13.95 -23.96
CA THR A 586 8.90 -15.11 -24.59
C THR A 586 8.92 -15.01 -26.11
N HIS A 587 8.65 -13.81 -26.63
CA HIS A 587 8.74 -13.53 -28.07
C HIS A 587 10.19 -13.55 -28.56
N MET A 588 11.13 -13.08 -27.73
CA MET A 588 12.55 -13.14 -28.07
C MET A 588 13.02 -14.59 -28.22
N ALA A 589 12.66 -15.48 -27.29
CA ALA A 589 12.96 -16.90 -27.35
C ALA A 589 12.35 -17.56 -28.61
N LEU A 590 11.07 -17.28 -28.89
CA LEU A 590 10.41 -17.80 -30.10
C LEU A 590 11.07 -17.28 -31.39
N GLY A 591 11.50 -16.02 -31.41
CA GLY A 591 12.25 -15.42 -32.52
C GLY A 591 13.57 -16.14 -32.78
N LEU A 592 14.36 -16.40 -31.74
CA LEU A 592 15.64 -17.10 -31.84
C LEU A 592 15.48 -18.55 -32.31
N VAL A 593 14.52 -19.27 -31.75
CA VAL A 593 14.22 -20.66 -32.14
C VAL A 593 13.69 -20.73 -33.59
N SER A 594 12.77 -19.85 -33.96
CA SER A 594 12.21 -19.79 -35.33
C SER A 594 13.29 -19.48 -36.37
N ARG A 595 14.27 -18.63 -36.03
CA ARG A 595 15.44 -18.33 -36.84
C ARG A 595 16.29 -19.59 -37.06
N ALA A 596 16.57 -20.35 -35.99
CA ALA A 596 17.35 -21.59 -36.08
C ALA A 596 16.63 -22.63 -36.96
N LEU A 597 15.31 -22.70 -36.87
CA LEU A 597 14.45 -23.55 -37.72
C LEU A 597 14.24 -23.00 -39.16
N ARG A 598 14.90 -21.91 -39.54
CA ARG A 598 14.75 -21.21 -40.83
C ARG A 598 13.32 -20.71 -41.12
N ARG A 599 12.47 -20.57 -40.12
CA ARG A 599 11.08 -20.06 -40.25
C ARG A 599 11.09 -18.51 -40.18
N ARG A 600 11.51 -17.91 -41.29
CA ARG A 600 11.81 -16.48 -41.40
C ARG A 600 10.67 -15.59 -40.96
N ASP A 601 9.46 -15.82 -41.46
CA ASP A 601 8.31 -14.93 -41.20
C ASP A 601 7.91 -14.95 -39.70
N ARG A 602 7.94 -16.13 -39.08
CA ARG A 602 7.67 -16.26 -37.66
C ARG A 602 8.77 -15.59 -36.83
N ALA A 603 10.03 -15.72 -37.21
CA ALA A 603 11.13 -15.07 -36.54
C ALA A 603 10.99 -13.54 -36.58
N LEU A 604 10.67 -12.97 -37.75
CA LEU A 604 10.43 -11.53 -37.92
C LEU A 604 9.27 -11.06 -37.04
N ALA A 605 8.10 -11.71 -37.13
CA ALA A 605 6.93 -11.36 -36.33
C ALA A 605 7.22 -11.42 -34.81
N SER A 606 8.00 -12.44 -34.38
CA SER A 606 8.37 -12.59 -32.97
C SER A 606 9.31 -11.47 -32.50
N PHE A 607 10.36 -11.14 -33.26
CA PHE A 607 11.26 -10.03 -32.93
C PHE A 607 10.55 -8.66 -32.98
N GLU A 608 9.60 -8.46 -33.90
CA GLU A 608 8.76 -7.24 -33.92
C GLU A 608 7.91 -7.12 -32.66
N SER A 609 7.30 -8.22 -32.23
CA SER A 609 6.54 -8.26 -30.97
C SER A 609 7.43 -7.98 -29.77
N ALA A 610 8.61 -8.62 -29.69
CA ALA A 610 9.58 -8.35 -28.62
C ALA A 610 10.01 -6.89 -28.60
N ALA A 611 10.37 -6.30 -29.76
CA ALA A 611 10.79 -4.90 -29.86
C ALA A 611 9.70 -3.90 -29.45
N ARG A 612 8.41 -4.22 -29.69
CA ARG A 612 7.28 -3.40 -29.21
C ARG A 612 7.08 -3.48 -27.71
N LEU A 613 7.21 -4.69 -27.16
CA LEU A 613 6.93 -4.95 -25.74
C LEU A 613 8.05 -4.50 -24.82
N PHE A 614 9.32 -4.59 -25.24
CA PHE A 614 10.44 -4.07 -24.44
C PHE A 614 10.33 -2.56 -24.23
N PRO A 615 10.65 -2.06 -23.02
CA PRO A 615 10.70 -0.63 -22.74
C PRO A 615 11.61 0.13 -23.69
N ALA A 616 11.23 1.36 -24.02
CA ALA A 616 12.08 2.24 -24.83
C ALA A 616 13.45 2.45 -24.16
N GLY A 617 14.53 2.35 -24.94
CA GLY A 617 15.91 2.51 -24.43
C GLY A 617 16.48 1.28 -23.68
N SER A 618 15.73 0.20 -23.52
CA SER A 618 16.24 -1.02 -22.90
C SER A 618 17.20 -1.79 -23.83
N THR A 619 18.14 -2.51 -23.23
CA THR A 619 19.05 -3.42 -23.96
C THR A 619 18.30 -4.55 -24.67
N GLY A 620 17.18 -5.01 -24.09
CA GLY A 620 16.29 -6.01 -24.71
C GLY A 620 15.68 -5.51 -26.01
N ARG A 621 15.18 -4.26 -26.02
CA ARG A 621 14.64 -3.63 -27.25
C ARG A 621 15.72 -3.44 -28.30
N ALA A 622 16.91 -2.99 -27.89
CA ALA A 622 18.05 -2.84 -28.82
C ALA A 622 18.42 -4.19 -29.47
N ARG A 623 18.49 -5.26 -28.69
CA ARG A 623 18.76 -6.62 -29.19
C ARG A 623 17.65 -7.12 -30.14
N ALA A 624 16.40 -6.93 -29.80
CA ALA A 624 15.28 -7.35 -30.67
C ALA A 624 15.31 -6.58 -31.99
N THR A 625 15.58 -5.28 -31.96
CA THR A 625 15.70 -4.43 -33.16
C THR A 625 16.90 -4.86 -34.02
N GLU A 626 18.03 -5.14 -33.41
CA GLU A 626 19.23 -5.64 -34.12
C GLU A 626 18.94 -6.94 -34.86
N TRP A 627 18.23 -7.90 -34.22
CA TRP A 627 17.83 -9.14 -34.88
C TRP A 627 16.87 -8.88 -36.05
N LEU A 628 15.91 -7.95 -35.91
CA LEU A 628 15.02 -7.55 -36.99
C LEU A 628 15.78 -7.03 -38.21
N GLU A 629 16.72 -6.10 -37.98
CA GLU A 629 17.52 -5.51 -39.05
C GLU A 629 18.40 -6.57 -39.75
N ARG A 630 19.09 -7.40 -38.99
CA ARG A 630 19.89 -8.51 -39.53
C ARG A 630 19.07 -9.50 -40.38
N MET A 631 17.81 -9.78 -39.94
CA MET A 631 16.90 -10.64 -40.67
C MET A 631 16.34 -9.99 -41.92
N ARG A 632 16.12 -8.65 -41.93
CA ARG A 632 15.65 -7.91 -43.11
C ARG A 632 16.75 -7.75 -44.18
N GLN A 633 17.97 -7.47 -43.77
CA GLN A 633 19.13 -7.31 -44.66
C GLN A 633 19.52 -8.61 -45.38
N ARG A 634 19.39 -9.75 -44.73
CA ARG A 634 19.58 -11.08 -45.36
C ARG A 634 18.30 -11.42 -46.11
N GLY A 635 18.17 -11.04 -47.39
CA GLY A 635 17.03 -11.33 -48.29
C GLY A 635 16.54 -12.79 -48.23
N PRO A 636 15.42 -13.13 -48.86
CA PRO A 636 14.96 -14.52 -48.92
C PRO A 636 16.09 -15.40 -49.46
N GLY A 637 16.54 -16.36 -48.64
CA GLY A 637 17.50 -17.36 -49.09
C GLY A 637 17.00 -18.02 -50.38
N PRO A 638 17.87 -18.59 -51.22
CA PRO A 638 17.43 -19.22 -52.43
C PRO A 638 16.34 -20.27 -52.10
N GLY A 639 15.17 -20.07 -52.70
CA GLY A 639 14.08 -21.02 -52.62
C GLY A 639 14.56 -22.43 -53.00
N PRO A 640 13.86 -23.48 -52.62
CA PRO A 640 14.18 -24.82 -53.11
C PRO A 640 14.18 -24.77 -54.64
N GLY A 641 15.36 -25.03 -55.19
CA GLY A 641 15.51 -25.12 -56.65
C GLY A 641 14.48 -26.08 -57.23
N PRO A 642 14.04 -25.86 -58.49
CA PRO A 642 13.06 -26.74 -59.13
C PRO A 642 13.58 -28.18 -59.09
N ALA A 643 12.74 -29.11 -58.63
CA ALA A 643 13.00 -30.52 -58.68
C ALA A 643 13.31 -30.87 -60.14
N HIS A 644 14.54 -31.27 -60.43
CA HIS A 644 14.85 -31.86 -61.74
C HIS A 644 13.97 -33.09 -61.92
N PRO A 645 13.28 -33.23 -63.06
CA PRO A 645 12.69 -34.53 -63.47
C PRO A 645 13.85 -35.41 -63.83
N GLY A 646 14.12 -36.45 -63.05
CA GLY A 646 15.03 -37.52 -63.39
C GLY A 646 14.49 -38.33 -64.57
N PRO A 647 15.41 -39.02 -65.29
CA PRO A 647 15.10 -39.69 -66.55
C PRO A 647 14.16 -40.84 -66.45
#